data_80326f4a03d8c82cd7af12c3e700c0bd
#
_entry.id   80326f4a03d8c82cd7af12c3e700c0bd
#
_cell.length_a   1.000
_cell.length_b   1.000
_cell.length_c   1.000
_cell.angle_alpha   90.00
_cell.angle_beta   90.00
_cell.angle_gamma   90.00
#
_symmetry.space_group_name_H-M   'P 1'
#
loop_
_entity.id
_entity.type
_entity.pdbx_description
1 polymer ?
#
loop_
_entity_poly.entity_id
_entity_poly.type
_entity_poly.pdbx_seq_one_letter_code
_entity_poly.pdbx_strand_id
1 'polypeptide(L)'
;MEKCFVLFPGKFKPVHSGHIALMEKYINSVDYDVELTIVVSKMSKEGLDPNTSKWFLDKIYAKNPKVHVIVSPDPSPITTVYNMTGQKEFGDGIYAMGTSSKGGDIKRAEDFVKKFAEGQKYFTPGVEVIFFPVNPEPLMYTGRTDMYAEAPVSSTIVRMDIRNDDFASFRTAYIPMLESGLVDDRLLREYFEKLEVELLPGEDNMINDNLNEAMILNEGGAAGHMDHPYDVEEFTFADLKELITDLFAGRIQDITEKLDGQNLFASVDEHGNTVFARTPKEAAGIPLGMQDIKTKWLDSPTVQHAFTNAADTVNAVFQNVPQAAKFFNAPYKKWVNLEVIDTENFNVIPYVESTISFHEFKKIDENGEIVPDENNVKNMAILQGAIDKTNKPVFKAQITPSLIFKKIEQGEQKAKKYIDRIDRMLNKVNLPDDATIANYKVEGLCLHIENSSKLGFLSGDLLDILIRKWIFKEKTDNILKIIKNYKNEEGRLITKEEYAVLKDFIDNDMKLVFKRIMEPLDSLFMALGNEILKSIPGLMNAGHEKEVVSRLKREIKELTSAVGNTDDEKSKFKIEQSLGRLAKVNNELNATEGIVFDFKGHKLKLTGSFAPLNQLMGVRFKFDKPDNVAESVVIPRRSPINE
;
A
#
# COMPACT_ATOMS: atom_id res chain seq x y z
N MET A 1 -32.76 -32.04 -25.33
CA MET A 1 -31.42 -31.36 -25.41
C MET A 1 -30.37 -32.42 -25.16
N GLU A 2 -29.27 -32.36 -25.90
CA GLU A 2 -28.13 -33.25 -25.66
C GLU A 2 -27.45 -32.88 -24.34
N LYS A 3 -26.92 -33.89 -23.63
CA LYS A 3 -26.24 -33.70 -22.36
C LYS A 3 -24.85 -33.16 -22.62
N CYS A 4 -24.48 -32.05 -21.92
CA CYS A 4 -23.17 -31.45 -21.99
C CYS A 4 -22.56 -31.33 -20.57
N PHE A 5 -21.35 -31.88 -20.40
CA PHE A 5 -20.57 -31.77 -19.18
C PHE A 5 -19.72 -30.51 -19.23
N VAL A 6 -20.10 -29.49 -18.49
CA VAL A 6 -19.36 -28.24 -18.39
C VAL A 6 -18.43 -28.28 -17.17
N LEU A 7 -17.12 -28.22 -17.40
CA LEU A 7 -16.10 -28.16 -16.37
C LEU A 7 -15.66 -26.72 -16.20
N PHE A 8 -15.96 -26.12 -15.05
CA PHE A 8 -15.76 -24.68 -14.81
C PHE A 8 -14.59 -24.44 -13.84
N PRO A 9 -13.34 -24.25 -14.35
CA PRO A 9 -12.18 -24.02 -13.51
C PRO A 9 -12.11 -22.57 -13.04
N GLY A 10 -11.80 -22.37 -11.76
CA GLY A 10 -11.60 -21.01 -11.25
C GLY A 10 -10.88 -20.97 -9.91
N LYS A 11 -10.37 -19.78 -9.58
CA LYS A 11 -9.77 -19.55 -8.24
C LYS A 11 -10.86 -19.37 -7.18
N PHE A 12 -11.97 -18.65 -7.50
CA PHE A 12 -13.14 -18.41 -6.65
C PHE A 12 -12.79 -17.95 -5.22
N LYS A 13 -11.89 -16.98 -5.09
CA LYS A 13 -11.33 -16.56 -3.79
C LYS A 13 -11.47 -15.05 -3.56
N PRO A 14 -12.57 -14.65 -2.91
CA PRO A 14 -13.77 -15.43 -2.61
C PRO A 14 -14.71 -15.59 -3.83
N VAL A 15 -15.69 -16.47 -3.70
CA VAL A 15 -16.83 -16.55 -4.62
C VAL A 15 -17.66 -15.27 -4.49
N HIS A 16 -18.18 -14.73 -5.59
CA HIS A 16 -19.07 -13.57 -5.61
C HIS A 16 -20.11 -13.67 -6.73
N SER A 17 -21.09 -12.78 -6.74
CA SER A 17 -22.22 -12.84 -7.68
C SER A 17 -21.81 -12.91 -9.15
N GLY A 18 -20.71 -12.27 -9.55
CA GLY A 18 -20.19 -12.36 -10.92
C GLY A 18 -19.78 -13.78 -11.34
N HIS A 19 -19.23 -14.58 -10.40
CA HIS A 19 -18.95 -16.00 -10.66
C HIS A 19 -20.24 -16.80 -10.78
N ILE A 20 -21.19 -16.57 -9.88
CA ILE A 20 -22.47 -17.27 -9.85
C ILE A 20 -23.29 -16.98 -11.10
N ALA A 21 -23.31 -15.72 -11.57
CA ALA A 21 -24.00 -15.36 -12.81
C ALA A 21 -23.50 -16.14 -14.03
N LEU A 22 -22.17 -16.41 -14.09
CA LEU A 22 -21.61 -17.27 -15.13
C LEU A 22 -22.10 -18.72 -14.99
N MET A 23 -22.09 -19.27 -13.78
CA MET A 23 -22.54 -20.63 -13.49
C MET A 23 -24.01 -20.79 -13.82
N GLU A 24 -24.85 -19.83 -13.42
CA GLU A 24 -26.29 -19.84 -13.72
C GLU A 24 -26.60 -19.81 -15.23
N LYS A 25 -25.79 -19.09 -16.02
CA LYS A 25 -25.94 -19.09 -17.47
C LYS A 25 -25.66 -20.45 -18.10
N TYR A 26 -24.70 -21.21 -17.56
CA TYR A 26 -24.51 -22.61 -18.00
C TYR A 26 -25.64 -23.50 -17.55
N ILE A 27 -26.05 -23.42 -16.28
CA ILE A 27 -27.12 -24.26 -15.70
C ILE A 27 -28.44 -24.04 -16.44
N ASN A 28 -28.75 -22.80 -16.82
CA ASN A 28 -29.99 -22.42 -17.50
C ASN A 28 -29.84 -22.35 -19.03
N SER A 29 -28.86 -23.05 -19.61
CA SER A 29 -28.67 -23.09 -21.05
C SER A 29 -29.91 -23.68 -21.76
N VAL A 30 -30.25 -23.06 -22.90
CA VAL A 30 -31.32 -23.57 -23.80
C VAL A 30 -30.76 -24.46 -24.88
N ASP A 31 -29.44 -24.50 -25.07
CA ASP A 31 -28.78 -25.25 -26.15
C ASP A 31 -28.48 -26.70 -25.72
N TYR A 32 -28.13 -26.90 -24.45
CA TYR A 32 -27.73 -28.19 -23.90
C TYR A 32 -28.37 -28.47 -22.54
N ASP A 33 -28.54 -29.77 -22.22
CA ASP A 33 -28.84 -30.23 -20.87
C ASP A 33 -27.51 -30.27 -20.06
N VAL A 34 -27.20 -29.20 -19.38
CA VAL A 34 -25.90 -29.00 -18.75
C VAL A 34 -25.80 -29.70 -17.39
N GLU A 35 -24.74 -30.49 -17.21
CA GLU A 35 -24.23 -30.93 -15.93
C GLU A 35 -22.93 -30.17 -15.63
N LEU A 36 -22.93 -29.33 -14.57
CA LEU A 36 -21.87 -28.40 -14.27
C LEU A 36 -20.96 -28.94 -13.15
N THR A 37 -19.66 -29.06 -13.42
CA THR A 37 -18.66 -29.31 -12.37
C THR A 37 -17.81 -28.10 -12.17
N ILE A 38 -17.91 -27.50 -10.99
CA ILE A 38 -17.11 -26.35 -10.56
C ILE A 38 -15.80 -26.86 -9.94
N VAL A 39 -14.66 -26.51 -10.55
CA VAL A 39 -13.34 -26.95 -10.13
C VAL A 39 -12.63 -25.79 -9.42
N VAL A 40 -12.68 -25.78 -8.09
CA VAL A 40 -12.03 -24.76 -7.25
C VAL A 40 -10.53 -25.02 -7.20
N SER A 41 -9.70 -24.01 -7.48
CA SER A 41 -8.25 -24.13 -7.37
C SER A 41 -7.84 -24.48 -5.95
N LYS A 42 -6.97 -25.50 -5.78
CA LYS A 42 -6.43 -25.86 -4.47
C LYS A 42 -5.38 -24.87 -3.96
N MET A 43 -4.80 -24.07 -4.86
CA MET A 43 -3.85 -23.05 -4.43
C MET A 43 -4.59 -21.96 -3.66
N SER A 44 -4.24 -21.76 -2.41
CA SER A 44 -4.75 -20.66 -1.62
C SER A 44 -4.29 -19.32 -2.24
N LYS A 45 -5.10 -18.28 -2.07
CA LYS A 45 -4.74 -16.92 -2.43
C LYS A 45 -5.01 -16.04 -1.21
N GLU A 46 -3.96 -15.40 -0.69
CA GLU A 46 -4.09 -14.49 0.45
C GLU A 46 -4.70 -15.15 1.70
N GLY A 47 -4.37 -16.41 1.96
CA GLY A 47 -4.88 -17.16 3.12
C GLY A 47 -6.22 -17.87 2.90
N LEU A 48 -6.95 -17.57 1.82
CA LEU A 48 -8.28 -18.15 1.59
C LEU A 48 -8.22 -19.65 1.29
N ASP A 49 -8.86 -20.45 2.13
CA ASP A 49 -8.97 -21.90 1.96
C ASP A 49 -9.90 -22.23 0.77
N PRO A 50 -9.47 -23.07 -0.17
CA PRO A 50 -10.35 -23.58 -1.22
C PRO A 50 -11.59 -24.30 -0.68
N ASN A 51 -11.50 -24.92 0.48
CA ASN A 51 -12.63 -25.60 1.11
C ASN A 51 -13.75 -24.65 1.55
N THR A 52 -13.42 -23.41 1.94
CA THR A 52 -14.45 -22.39 2.26
C THR A 52 -15.22 -21.96 1.02
N SER A 53 -14.53 -21.77 -0.11
CA SER A 53 -15.21 -21.52 -1.39
C SER A 53 -16.06 -22.70 -1.85
N LYS A 54 -15.54 -23.92 -1.70
CA LYS A 54 -16.30 -25.14 -1.98
C LYS A 54 -17.53 -25.23 -1.08
N TRP A 55 -17.37 -25.06 0.22
CA TRP A 55 -18.47 -25.09 1.19
C TRP A 55 -19.59 -24.10 0.82
N PHE A 56 -19.23 -22.87 0.47
CA PHE A 56 -20.22 -21.86 0.08
C PHE A 56 -20.97 -22.24 -1.20
N LEU A 57 -20.26 -22.72 -2.22
CA LEU A 57 -20.86 -23.21 -3.47
C LEU A 57 -21.74 -24.45 -3.25
N ASP A 58 -21.32 -25.39 -2.39
CA ASP A 58 -22.13 -26.55 -2.01
C ASP A 58 -23.45 -26.12 -1.33
N LYS A 59 -23.42 -25.06 -0.51
CA LYS A 59 -24.64 -24.52 0.11
C LYS A 59 -25.58 -23.86 -0.91
N ILE A 60 -25.03 -23.10 -1.83
CA ILE A 60 -25.80 -22.44 -2.90
C ILE A 60 -26.51 -23.49 -3.77
N TYR A 61 -25.79 -24.52 -4.18
CA TYR A 61 -26.29 -25.53 -5.14
C TYR A 61 -26.77 -26.81 -4.48
N ALA A 62 -26.97 -26.85 -3.17
CA ALA A 62 -27.37 -28.05 -2.42
C ALA A 62 -28.62 -28.76 -2.97
N LYS A 63 -29.52 -28.03 -3.62
CA LYS A 63 -30.77 -28.56 -4.19
C LYS A 63 -30.69 -28.87 -5.70
N ASN A 64 -29.55 -28.58 -6.32
CA ASN A 64 -29.39 -28.82 -7.77
C ASN A 64 -28.48 -30.04 -8.01
N PRO A 65 -29.04 -31.22 -8.34
CA PRO A 65 -28.28 -32.44 -8.51
C PRO A 65 -27.37 -32.45 -9.75
N LYS A 66 -27.49 -31.44 -10.63
CA LYS A 66 -26.66 -31.29 -11.83
C LYS A 66 -25.40 -30.43 -11.58
N VAL A 67 -25.22 -29.94 -10.36
CA VAL A 67 -24.05 -29.12 -10.02
C VAL A 67 -23.17 -29.86 -9.02
N HIS A 68 -21.92 -30.05 -9.39
CA HIS A 68 -20.90 -30.69 -8.57
C HIS A 68 -19.79 -29.70 -8.26
N VAL A 69 -19.30 -29.68 -7.02
CA VAL A 69 -18.21 -28.80 -6.62
C VAL A 69 -17.04 -29.62 -6.07
N ILE A 70 -15.88 -29.47 -6.69
CA ILE A 70 -14.66 -30.16 -6.25
C ILE A 70 -13.54 -29.16 -6.01
N VAL A 71 -12.64 -29.48 -5.06
CA VAL A 71 -11.34 -28.83 -5.00
C VAL A 71 -10.40 -29.58 -5.94
N SER A 72 -9.70 -28.84 -6.79
CA SER A 72 -8.76 -29.41 -7.76
C SER A 72 -7.72 -30.31 -7.07
N PRO A 73 -7.56 -31.57 -7.46
CA PRO A 73 -6.45 -32.40 -6.98
C PRO A 73 -5.11 -31.92 -7.52
N ASP A 74 -5.10 -31.28 -8.69
CA ASP A 74 -3.91 -30.74 -9.34
C ASP A 74 -3.57 -29.33 -8.87
N PRO A 75 -2.32 -28.85 -9.00
CA PRO A 75 -1.95 -27.47 -8.71
C PRO A 75 -2.74 -26.43 -9.52
N SER A 76 -3.13 -26.79 -10.75
CA SER A 76 -3.94 -25.96 -11.63
C SER A 76 -5.32 -26.58 -11.85
N PRO A 77 -6.43 -25.86 -11.63
CA PRO A 77 -7.77 -26.36 -11.89
C PRO A 77 -8.00 -26.65 -13.39
N ILE A 78 -7.23 -26.00 -14.27
CA ILE A 78 -7.26 -26.26 -15.72
C ILE A 78 -6.69 -27.65 -16.02
N THR A 79 -5.60 -28.06 -15.37
CA THR A 79 -5.04 -29.42 -15.51
C THR A 79 -6.06 -30.47 -15.09
N THR A 80 -6.79 -30.23 -14.00
CA THR A 80 -7.87 -31.12 -13.57
C THR A 80 -8.96 -31.25 -14.64
N VAL A 81 -9.37 -30.15 -15.27
CA VAL A 81 -10.34 -30.17 -16.38
C VAL A 81 -9.85 -31.04 -17.54
N TYR A 82 -8.57 -30.89 -17.94
CA TYR A 82 -7.98 -31.74 -18.99
C TYR A 82 -7.95 -33.22 -18.60
N ASN A 83 -7.61 -33.53 -17.34
CA ASN A 83 -7.54 -34.91 -16.85
C ASN A 83 -8.93 -35.55 -16.80
N MET A 84 -9.93 -34.85 -16.22
CA MET A 84 -11.31 -35.36 -16.12
C MET A 84 -11.90 -35.62 -17.50
N THR A 85 -11.69 -34.74 -18.47
CA THR A 85 -12.17 -34.90 -19.84
C THR A 85 -11.45 -36.07 -20.53
N GLY A 86 -10.13 -36.17 -20.42
CA GLY A 86 -9.32 -37.23 -21.02
C GLY A 86 -9.59 -38.62 -20.42
N GLN A 87 -9.99 -38.66 -19.13
CA GLN A 87 -10.37 -39.90 -18.43
C GLN A 87 -11.84 -40.27 -18.58
N LYS A 88 -12.64 -39.43 -19.28
CA LYS A 88 -14.10 -39.61 -19.42
C LYS A 88 -14.78 -39.74 -18.06
N GLU A 89 -14.46 -38.85 -17.10
CA GLU A 89 -14.98 -38.92 -15.72
C GLU A 89 -16.51 -39.09 -15.67
N PHE A 90 -17.22 -38.50 -16.64
CA PHE A 90 -18.68 -38.53 -16.74
C PHE A 90 -19.20 -39.47 -17.88
N GLY A 91 -18.30 -40.25 -18.48
CA GLY A 91 -18.64 -41.15 -19.60
C GLY A 91 -18.43 -40.50 -20.97
N ASP A 92 -18.93 -41.20 -22.02
CA ASP A 92 -18.93 -40.68 -23.37
C ASP A 92 -19.95 -39.54 -23.51
N GLY A 93 -19.61 -38.50 -24.27
CA GLY A 93 -20.50 -37.35 -24.47
C GLY A 93 -19.80 -36.05 -24.80
N ILE A 94 -20.59 -34.97 -24.73
CA ILE A 94 -20.14 -33.61 -25.04
C ILE A 94 -19.52 -32.98 -23.77
N TYR A 95 -18.32 -32.41 -23.92
CA TYR A 95 -17.59 -31.70 -22.86
C TYR A 95 -17.31 -30.27 -23.29
N ALA A 96 -17.36 -29.34 -22.33
CA ALA A 96 -16.96 -27.96 -22.54
C ALA A 96 -16.19 -27.43 -21.35
N MET A 97 -15.23 -26.55 -21.60
CA MET A 97 -14.57 -25.77 -20.53
C MET A 97 -15.40 -24.51 -20.25
N GLY A 98 -15.89 -24.38 -19.04
CA GLY A 98 -16.57 -23.18 -18.60
C GLY A 98 -15.61 -21.98 -18.55
N THR A 99 -15.98 -20.86 -19.17
CA THR A 99 -15.13 -19.67 -19.32
C THR A 99 -15.92 -18.39 -19.16
N SER A 100 -15.22 -17.33 -18.74
CA SER A 100 -15.72 -15.96 -18.84
C SER A 100 -15.45 -15.39 -20.24
N SER A 101 -16.12 -14.28 -20.57
CA SER A 101 -15.90 -13.55 -21.83
C SER A 101 -14.61 -12.74 -21.89
N LYS A 102 -13.74 -12.82 -20.88
CA LYS A 102 -12.45 -12.14 -20.87
C LYS A 102 -11.46 -12.84 -21.81
N GLY A 103 -10.74 -12.07 -22.63
CA GLY A 103 -9.95 -12.58 -23.75
C GLY A 103 -9.01 -13.75 -23.44
N GLY A 104 -8.35 -13.77 -22.28
CA GLY A 104 -7.51 -14.90 -21.87
C GLY A 104 -8.26 -16.20 -21.58
N ASP A 105 -9.50 -16.12 -21.08
CA ASP A 105 -10.32 -17.30 -20.79
C ASP A 105 -10.91 -17.89 -22.08
N ILE A 106 -11.33 -17.04 -23.01
CA ILE A 106 -11.79 -17.49 -24.35
C ILE A 106 -10.69 -18.28 -25.05
N LYS A 107 -9.47 -17.76 -25.08
CA LYS A 107 -8.33 -18.45 -25.69
C LYS A 107 -8.06 -19.82 -25.06
N ARG A 108 -8.23 -19.95 -23.73
CA ARG A 108 -8.09 -21.24 -23.05
C ARG A 108 -9.14 -22.25 -23.49
N ALA A 109 -10.39 -21.82 -23.67
CA ALA A 109 -11.45 -22.69 -24.17
C ALA A 109 -11.22 -23.10 -25.64
N GLU A 110 -10.76 -22.19 -26.49
CA GLU A 110 -10.36 -22.51 -27.86
C GLU A 110 -9.20 -23.53 -27.90
N ASP A 111 -8.18 -23.31 -27.06
CA ASP A 111 -7.04 -24.22 -26.94
C ASP A 111 -7.46 -25.60 -26.39
N PHE A 112 -8.46 -25.63 -25.50
CA PHE A 112 -9.03 -26.86 -24.98
C PHE A 112 -9.66 -27.69 -26.14
N VAL A 113 -10.53 -27.07 -26.94
CA VAL A 113 -11.13 -27.71 -28.11
C VAL A 113 -10.06 -28.23 -29.08
N LYS A 114 -9.09 -27.38 -29.42
CA LYS A 114 -8.00 -27.76 -30.36
C LYS A 114 -7.19 -28.96 -29.87
N LYS A 115 -6.92 -29.06 -28.56
CA LYS A 115 -6.11 -30.16 -28.01
C LYS A 115 -6.80 -31.50 -27.89
N PHE A 116 -8.13 -31.51 -27.89
CA PHE A 116 -8.94 -32.74 -27.93
C PHE A 116 -9.40 -33.12 -29.34
N ALA A 117 -9.10 -32.33 -30.37
CA ALA A 117 -9.37 -32.68 -31.75
C ALA A 117 -8.66 -33.96 -32.16
N GLU A 118 -9.23 -34.67 -33.18
CA GLU A 118 -8.67 -35.91 -33.71
C GLU A 118 -7.18 -35.73 -34.12
N GLY A 119 -6.37 -36.70 -33.73
CA GLY A 119 -4.90 -36.64 -33.96
C GLY A 119 -4.12 -35.75 -32.99
N GLN A 120 -4.75 -35.09 -32.03
CA GLN A 120 -4.07 -34.27 -31.04
C GLN A 120 -3.76 -35.05 -29.74
N LYS A 121 -2.91 -34.47 -28.89
CA LYS A 121 -2.36 -35.12 -27.68
C LYS A 121 -3.40 -35.65 -26.70
N TYR A 122 -4.55 -34.98 -26.59
CA TYR A 122 -5.61 -35.32 -25.62
C TYR A 122 -6.81 -35.94 -26.29
N PHE A 123 -6.76 -36.23 -27.58
CA PHE A 123 -7.87 -36.93 -28.28
C PHE A 123 -8.30 -38.17 -27.51
N THR A 124 -9.59 -38.25 -27.21
CA THR A 124 -10.16 -39.36 -26.45
C THR A 124 -11.40 -39.86 -27.20
N PRO A 125 -11.45 -41.11 -27.73
CA PRO A 125 -12.60 -41.64 -28.42
C PRO A 125 -13.86 -41.62 -27.54
N GLY A 126 -14.99 -41.16 -28.08
CA GLY A 126 -16.26 -40.99 -27.35
C GLY A 126 -16.40 -39.67 -26.59
N VAL A 127 -15.39 -38.80 -26.61
CA VAL A 127 -15.44 -37.44 -26.07
C VAL A 127 -15.50 -36.45 -27.23
N GLU A 128 -16.56 -35.68 -27.28
CA GLU A 128 -16.68 -34.50 -28.14
C GLU A 128 -16.45 -33.24 -27.30
N VAL A 129 -15.46 -32.43 -27.66
CA VAL A 129 -15.17 -31.17 -26.96
C VAL A 129 -15.64 -30.00 -27.79
N ILE A 130 -16.53 -29.20 -27.22
CA ILE A 130 -17.10 -28.04 -27.89
C ILE A 130 -16.64 -26.73 -27.31
N PHE A 131 -16.63 -25.68 -28.13
CA PHE A 131 -16.47 -24.30 -27.72
C PHE A 131 -17.81 -23.71 -27.30
N PHE A 132 -18.02 -23.57 -26.00
CA PHE A 132 -19.30 -23.15 -25.42
C PHE A 132 -19.11 -21.98 -24.44
N PRO A 133 -18.71 -20.78 -24.93
CA PRO A 133 -18.56 -19.62 -24.09
C PRO A 133 -19.91 -19.01 -23.74
N VAL A 134 -20.05 -18.58 -22.47
CA VAL A 134 -21.18 -17.76 -22.05
C VAL A 134 -20.71 -16.36 -21.72
N ASN A 135 -21.50 -15.36 -22.10
CA ASN A 135 -21.15 -13.95 -21.89
C ASN A 135 -22.23 -13.26 -21.03
N PRO A 136 -22.10 -13.27 -19.70
CA PRO A 136 -22.95 -12.47 -18.86
C PRO A 136 -22.54 -11.01 -18.94
N GLU A 137 -23.50 -10.11 -18.84
CA GLU A 137 -23.18 -8.71 -18.56
C GLU A 137 -22.44 -8.60 -17.22
N PRO A 138 -21.43 -7.72 -17.10
CA PRO A 138 -20.77 -7.48 -15.84
C PRO A 138 -21.77 -7.06 -14.77
N LEU A 139 -21.83 -7.80 -13.66
CA LEU A 139 -22.65 -7.40 -12.53
C LEU A 139 -21.96 -6.24 -11.80
N MET A 140 -22.71 -5.17 -11.64
CA MET A 140 -22.27 -3.99 -10.89
C MET A 140 -22.71 -4.11 -9.44
N TYR A 141 -22.02 -3.39 -8.55
CA TYR A 141 -22.45 -3.29 -7.15
C TYR A 141 -23.80 -2.58 -7.06
N THR A 142 -24.71 -3.09 -6.24
CA THR A 142 -26.03 -2.49 -6.01
C THR A 142 -26.09 -1.93 -4.58
N GLY A 143 -26.43 -0.65 -4.45
CA GLY A 143 -26.57 0.01 -3.15
C GLY A 143 -25.25 0.37 -2.46
N ARG A 144 -24.12 0.24 -3.16
CA ARG A 144 -22.82 0.70 -2.69
C ARG A 144 -22.69 2.20 -2.88
N THR A 145 -22.11 2.91 -1.89
CA THR A 145 -22.02 4.38 -1.89
C THR A 145 -20.59 4.92 -1.92
N ASP A 146 -19.61 4.03 -1.92
CA ASP A 146 -18.20 4.40 -1.99
C ASP A 146 -17.69 4.52 -3.46
N MET A 147 -16.38 4.67 -3.65
CA MET A 147 -15.77 4.80 -4.98
C MET A 147 -15.97 3.59 -5.90
N TYR A 148 -16.42 2.47 -5.38
CA TYR A 148 -16.70 1.24 -6.15
C TYR A 148 -18.18 1.10 -6.52
N ALA A 149 -19.02 2.11 -6.25
CA ALA A 149 -20.46 2.08 -6.56
C ALA A 149 -20.74 1.79 -8.04
N GLU A 150 -19.86 2.23 -8.93
CA GLU A 150 -19.96 2.00 -10.39
C GLU A 150 -18.95 0.95 -10.90
N ALA A 151 -18.33 0.19 -10.01
CA ALA A 151 -17.38 -0.84 -10.41
C ALA A 151 -18.08 -2.20 -10.61
N PRO A 152 -17.55 -3.07 -11.50
CA PRO A 152 -18.01 -4.45 -11.56
C PRO A 152 -17.61 -5.23 -10.30
N VAL A 153 -18.47 -6.13 -9.86
CA VAL A 153 -18.21 -6.99 -8.70
C VAL A 153 -16.94 -7.83 -8.94
N SER A 154 -16.01 -7.79 -8.00
CA SER A 154 -14.74 -8.50 -8.11
C SER A 154 -14.29 -9.10 -6.78
N SER A 155 -13.58 -10.23 -6.83
CA SER A 155 -13.00 -10.88 -5.63
C SER A 155 -12.05 -9.96 -4.86
N THR A 156 -11.37 -9.03 -5.52
CA THR A 156 -10.44 -8.08 -4.90
C THR A 156 -11.18 -7.11 -3.98
N ILE A 157 -12.27 -6.51 -4.47
CA ILE A 157 -13.09 -5.59 -3.68
C ILE A 157 -13.78 -6.34 -2.53
N VAL A 158 -14.29 -7.54 -2.79
CA VAL A 158 -14.90 -8.40 -1.76
C VAL A 158 -13.91 -8.75 -0.64
N ARG A 159 -12.65 -9.10 -0.97
CA ARG A 159 -11.61 -9.33 0.07
C ARG A 159 -11.31 -8.07 0.89
N MET A 160 -11.37 -6.93 0.25
CA MET A 160 -11.15 -5.65 0.91
C MET A 160 -12.26 -5.34 1.93
N ASP A 161 -13.52 -5.57 1.56
CA ASP A 161 -14.65 -5.40 2.48
C ASP A 161 -14.51 -6.31 3.71
N ILE A 162 -14.06 -7.57 3.51
CA ILE A 162 -13.81 -8.52 4.61
C ILE A 162 -12.69 -8.03 5.52
N ARG A 163 -11.56 -7.58 4.96
CA ARG A 163 -10.43 -7.04 5.76
C ARG A 163 -10.79 -5.79 6.55
N ASN A 164 -11.79 -5.05 6.10
CA ASN A 164 -12.29 -3.86 6.78
C ASN A 164 -13.34 -4.18 7.84
N ASP A 165 -13.71 -5.45 8.03
CA ASP A 165 -14.84 -5.87 8.86
C ASP A 165 -16.14 -5.15 8.45
N ASP A 166 -16.27 -4.91 7.13
CA ASP A 166 -17.42 -4.20 6.54
C ASP A 166 -18.38 -5.17 5.86
N PHE A 167 -19.20 -5.82 6.68
CA PHE A 167 -20.24 -6.73 6.19
C PHE A 167 -21.28 -6.00 5.31
N ALA A 168 -21.55 -4.71 5.55
CA ALA A 168 -22.54 -3.98 4.77
C ALA A 168 -22.07 -3.79 3.32
N SER A 169 -20.82 -3.38 3.11
CA SER A 169 -20.21 -3.29 1.79
C SER A 169 -20.04 -4.66 1.13
N PHE A 170 -19.55 -5.67 1.88
CA PHE A 170 -19.46 -7.06 1.41
C PHE A 170 -20.80 -7.56 0.86
N ARG A 171 -21.89 -7.33 1.59
CA ARG A 171 -23.25 -7.75 1.21
C ARG A 171 -23.68 -7.19 -0.14
N THR A 172 -23.21 -5.99 -0.52
CA THR A 172 -23.57 -5.36 -1.81
C THR A 172 -23.09 -6.17 -3.02
N ALA A 173 -22.02 -6.96 -2.87
CA ALA A 173 -21.54 -7.87 -3.91
C ALA A 173 -22.45 -9.08 -4.15
N TYR A 174 -23.44 -9.31 -3.28
CA TYR A 174 -24.30 -10.51 -3.31
C TYR A 174 -25.79 -10.15 -3.43
N ILE A 175 -26.16 -8.88 -3.60
CA ILE A 175 -27.56 -8.46 -3.74
C ILE A 175 -28.30 -9.24 -4.83
N PRO A 176 -27.77 -9.47 -6.06
CA PRO A 176 -28.46 -10.26 -7.06
C PRO A 176 -28.76 -11.70 -6.63
N MET A 177 -27.90 -12.30 -5.78
CA MET A 177 -28.10 -13.63 -5.24
C MET A 177 -29.14 -13.67 -4.10
N LEU A 178 -29.20 -12.60 -3.29
CA LEU A 178 -30.23 -12.41 -2.27
C LEU A 178 -31.61 -12.24 -2.92
N GLU A 179 -31.72 -11.41 -3.95
CA GLU A 179 -32.95 -11.14 -4.69
C GLU A 179 -33.48 -12.38 -5.42
N SER A 180 -32.58 -13.22 -5.93
CA SER A 180 -32.95 -14.49 -6.57
C SER A 180 -33.24 -15.63 -5.58
N GLY A 181 -32.98 -15.42 -4.27
CA GLY A 181 -33.16 -16.43 -3.25
C GLY A 181 -32.13 -17.56 -3.26
N LEU A 182 -31.01 -17.40 -3.99
CA LEU A 182 -29.90 -18.36 -4.00
C LEU A 182 -29.13 -18.38 -2.68
N VAL A 183 -29.07 -17.23 -2.00
CA VAL A 183 -28.50 -17.08 -0.65
C VAL A 183 -29.46 -16.27 0.21
N ASP A 184 -29.32 -16.40 1.52
CA ASP A 184 -29.92 -15.51 2.51
C ASP A 184 -28.86 -14.75 3.31
N ASP A 185 -29.26 -13.74 4.07
CA ASP A 185 -28.34 -12.92 4.89
C ASP A 185 -27.62 -13.75 5.96
N ARG A 186 -28.21 -14.85 6.44
CA ARG A 186 -27.60 -15.74 7.41
C ARG A 186 -26.42 -16.50 6.79
N LEU A 187 -26.62 -17.07 5.61
CA LEU A 187 -25.57 -17.80 4.89
C LEU A 187 -24.43 -16.84 4.47
N LEU A 188 -24.77 -15.61 4.05
CA LEU A 188 -23.76 -14.60 3.74
C LEU A 188 -22.94 -14.18 4.95
N ARG A 189 -23.56 -14.03 6.11
CA ARG A 189 -22.85 -13.69 7.34
C ARG A 189 -21.92 -14.83 7.77
N GLU A 190 -22.39 -16.07 7.71
CA GLU A 190 -21.55 -17.25 7.99
C GLU A 190 -20.37 -17.34 7.01
N TYR A 191 -20.58 -17.01 5.75
CA TYR A 191 -19.52 -16.98 4.75
C TYR A 191 -18.52 -15.85 5.02
N PHE A 192 -19.00 -14.66 5.36
CA PHE A 192 -18.16 -13.52 5.74
C PHE A 192 -17.27 -13.84 6.94
N GLU A 193 -17.84 -14.38 8.02
CA GLU A 193 -17.11 -14.75 9.23
C GLU A 193 -16.03 -15.82 8.96
N LYS A 194 -16.30 -16.81 8.12
CA LYS A 194 -15.30 -17.80 7.70
C LYS A 194 -14.15 -17.15 6.91
N LEU A 195 -14.49 -16.30 5.95
CA LEU A 195 -13.49 -15.59 5.15
C LEU A 195 -12.69 -14.58 5.98
N GLU A 196 -13.33 -13.95 6.98
CA GLU A 196 -12.65 -13.04 7.92
C GLU A 196 -11.58 -13.77 8.72
N VAL A 197 -11.90 -14.95 9.26
CA VAL A 197 -10.92 -15.78 9.99
C VAL A 197 -9.74 -16.16 9.09
N GLU A 198 -10.00 -16.49 7.81
CA GLU A 198 -8.95 -16.89 6.86
C GLU A 198 -8.12 -15.71 6.35
N LEU A 199 -8.73 -14.53 6.22
CA LEU A 199 -8.04 -13.30 5.79
C LEU A 199 -7.37 -12.55 6.95
N LEU A 200 -7.70 -12.91 8.20
CA LEU A 200 -6.93 -12.51 9.36
C LEU A 200 -5.58 -13.24 9.34
N PRO A 201 -4.48 -12.61 9.80
CA PRO A 201 -3.15 -13.15 9.67
C PRO A 201 -2.96 -14.43 10.50
N GLY A 202 -3.18 -15.55 9.86
CA GLY A 202 -2.85 -16.88 10.30
C GLY A 202 -2.58 -17.73 9.08
N GLU A 203 -1.31 -18.05 8.87
CA GLU A 203 -0.73 -19.07 7.98
C GLU A 203 -0.92 -18.97 6.46
N ASP A 204 0.24 -19.02 5.82
CA ASP A 204 0.54 -19.53 4.49
C ASP A 204 -0.19 -18.93 3.29
N ASN A 205 0.35 -17.83 2.75
CA ASN A 205 0.47 -17.77 1.28
C ASN A 205 1.46 -16.73 0.80
N MET A 206 2.60 -17.25 0.44
CA MET A 206 3.69 -16.52 -0.19
C MET A 206 3.41 -16.32 -1.67
N ILE A 207 3.50 -15.07 -2.10
CA ILE A 207 3.94 -14.73 -3.45
C ILE A 207 5.17 -13.87 -3.28
N ASN A 208 6.27 -14.34 -3.87
CA ASN A 208 7.58 -13.71 -3.95
C ASN A 208 7.47 -12.20 -4.25
N ASP A 209 7.75 -11.37 -3.25
CA ASP A 209 7.89 -9.93 -3.41
C ASP A 209 9.34 -9.48 -3.16
N ASN A 210 10.23 -9.86 -4.08
CA ASN A 210 11.59 -9.30 -4.18
C ASN A 210 11.61 -7.84 -4.68
N LEU A 211 10.48 -7.09 -4.55
CA LEU A 211 10.32 -5.79 -5.17
C LEU A 211 10.20 -4.61 -4.20
N ASN A 212 10.16 -4.85 -2.91
CA ASN A 212 9.93 -3.76 -1.96
C ASN A 212 11.21 -3.07 -1.44
N GLU A 213 12.41 -3.55 -1.78
CA GLU A 213 13.64 -2.90 -1.31
C GLU A 213 13.92 -1.53 -1.93
N ALA A 214 13.50 -1.31 -3.15
CA ALA A 214 13.79 -0.04 -3.84
C ALA A 214 12.83 1.12 -3.50
N MET A 215 11.64 0.84 -2.93
CA MET A 215 10.63 1.88 -2.69
C MET A 215 10.50 2.31 -1.22
N ILE A 216 10.84 1.48 -0.25
CA ILE A 216 10.91 1.89 1.16
C ILE A 216 12.12 2.82 1.40
N LEU A 217 13.15 2.73 0.56
CA LEU A 217 14.35 3.59 0.62
C LEU A 217 14.16 4.99 0.00
N ASN A 218 13.06 5.26 -0.70
CA ASN A 218 12.84 6.54 -1.39
C ASN A 218 11.94 7.54 -0.65
N GLU A 219 11.35 7.21 0.50
CA GLU A 219 10.66 8.19 1.35
C GLU A 219 11.63 8.99 2.25
N GLY A 220 12.89 8.59 2.33
CA GLY A 220 13.93 9.33 3.04
C GLY A 220 14.39 10.53 2.26
N GLY A 221 13.78 11.69 2.47
CA GLY A 221 14.42 12.96 2.13
C GLY A 221 15.78 13.05 2.80
N ALA A 222 16.66 13.91 2.27
CA ALA A 222 18.05 14.09 2.71
C ALA A 222 18.25 14.40 4.20
N ALA A 223 17.18 14.69 4.95
CA ALA A 223 17.20 14.98 6.38
C ALA A 223 16.93 13.77 7.31
N GLY A 224 16.77 12.55 6.73
CA GLY A 224 16.36 11.36 7.46
C GLY A 224 14.85 11.09 7.37
N HIS A 225 14.46 9.85 7.66
CA HIS A 225 13.05 9.46 7.71
C HIS A 225 12.44 9.95 9.03
N MET A 226 11.33 10.67 8.96
CA MET A 226 10.60 11.10 10.15
C MET A 226 9.62 9.99 10.55
N ASP A 227 9.62 9.63 11.84
CA ASP A 227 8.83 8.54 12.37
C ASP A 227 7.34 8.89 12.49
N HIS A 228 6.49 7.91 12.28
CA HIS A 228 5.11 7.95 12.77
C HIS A 228 5.08 7.62 14.28
N PRO A 229 4.03 8.00 15.01
CA PRO A 229 3.94 7.65 16.43
C PRO A 229 4.11 6.15 16.74
N TYR A 230 3.68 5.30 15.83
CA TYR A 230 3.79 3.84 15.98
C TYR A 230 5.11 3.24 15.44
N ASP A 231 6.03 4.06 14.94
CA ASP A 231 7.40 3.64 14.58
C ASP A 231 8.36 3.76 15.78
N VAL A 232 8.02 4.58 16.77
CA VAL A 232 8.81 4.82 17.99
C VAL A 232 8.67 3.61 18.93
N GLU A 233 9.68 2.77 18.97
CA GLU A 233 9.62 1.45 19.62
C GLU A 233 9.41 1.52 21.14
N GLU A 234 9.90 2.58 21.80
CA GLU A 234 9.75 2.85 23.22
C GLU A 234 8.40 3.43 23.62
N PHE A 235 7.58 3.92 22.71
CA PHE A 235 6.24 4.39 23.05
C PHE A 235 5.37 3.23 23.53
N THR A 236 4.68 3.48 24.63
CA THR A 236 3.65 2.58 25.14
C THR A 236 2.31 2.81 24.42
N PHE A 237 1.40 1.86 24.49
CA PHE A 237 0.05 2.08 23.99
C PHE A 237 -0.71 3.12 24.82
N ALA A 238 -0.35 3.33 26.10
CA ALA A 238 -0.82 4.46 26.89
C ALA A 238 -0.38 5.79 26.29
N ASP A 239 0.89 5.92 25.80
CA ASP A 239 1.38 7.11 25.10
C ASP A 239 0.61 7.37 23.82
N LEU A 240 0.32 6.34 23.03
CA LEU A 240 -0.50 6.48 21.81
C LEU A 240 -1.92 6.94 22.11
N LYS A 241 -2.55 6.42 23.18
CA LYS A 241 -3.88 6.88 23.63
C LYS A 241 -3.88 8.31 24.13
N GLU A 242 -2.82 8.70 24.85
CA GLU A 242 -2.60 10.08 25.29
C GLU A 242 -2.47 11.01 24.07
N LEU A 243 -1.61 10.67 23.11
CA LEU A 243 -1.45 11.42 21.86
C LEU A 243 -2.78 11.60 21.12
N ILE A 244 -3.57 10.54 20.96
CA ILE A 244 -4.89 10.60 20.32
C ILE A 244 -5.79 11.58 21.07
N THR A 245 -5.80 11.50 22.40
CA THR A 245 -6.60 12.39 23.24
C THR A 245 -6.15 13.85 23.09
N ASP A 246 -4.84 14.10 23.05
CA ASP A 246 -4.24 15.44 22.91
C ASP A 246 -4.51 16.04 21.54
N LEU A 247 -4.43 15.23 20.47
CA LEU A 247 -4.81 15.65 19.11
C LEU A 247 -6.26 16.12 19.07
N PHE A 248 -7.22 15.34 19.57
CA PHE A 248 -8.64 15.75 19.56
C PHE A 248 -8.95 16.92 20.51
N ALA A 249 -8.18 17.07 21.58
CA ALA A 249 -8.32 18.18 22.53
C ALA A 249 -7.62 19.47 22.07
N GLY A 250 -6.86 19.44 20.96
CA GLY A 250 -6.09 20.60 20.49
C GLY A 250 -4.95 21.00 21.41
N ARG A 251 -4.34 20.05 22.13
CA ARG A 251 -3.24 20.30 23.09
C ARG A 251 -1.86 20.19 22.49
N ILE A 252 -1.73 19.62 21.29
CA ILE A 252 -0.45 19.55 20.57
C ILE A 252 -0.09 20.95 20.08
N GLN A 253 1.16 21.37 20.33
CA GLN A 253 1.71 22.68 19.96
C GLN A 253 2.76 22.54 18.85
N ASP A 254 3.17 23.67 18.27
CA ASP A 254 4.25 23.75 17.25
C ASP A 254 4.04 22.84 16.05
N ILE A 255 2.77 22.70 15.65
CA ILE A 255 2.40 21.92 14.48
C ILE A 255 2.76 22.68 13.21
N THR A 256 3.39 21.99 12.26
CA THR A 256 3.63 22.50 10.90
C THR A 256 3.04 21.55 9.87
N GLU A 257 2.73 22.05 8.67
CA GLU A 257 2.35 21.18 7.57
C GLU A 257 3.54 20.36 7.10
N LYS A 258 3.34 19.07 6.90
CA LYS A 258 4.28 18.21 6.18
C LYS A 258 4.05 18.40 4.70
N LEU A 259 5.00 19.03 4.04
CA LEU A 259 4.92 19.36 2.63
C LEU A 259 5.41 18.17 1.78
N ASP A 260 4.75 17.95 0.65
CA ASP A 260 5.12 16.93 -0.35
C ASP A 260 5.92 17.58 -1.49
N GLY A 261 7.05 18.15 -1.15
CA GLY A 261 7.95 18.80 -2.09
C GLY A 261 9.26 18.03 -2.30
N GLN A 262 10.30 18.75 -2.64
CA GLN A 262 11.64 18.21 -2.83
C GLN A 262 12.59 18.90 -1.86
N ASN A 263 13.16 18.14 -0.93
CA ASN A 263 14.07 18.66 0.07
C ASN A 263 15.35 19.24 -0.54
N LEU A 264 15.81 20.37 -0.03
CA LEU A 264 17.04 21.04 -0.41
C LEU A 264 17.67 21.72 0.83
N PHE A 265 18.98 21.73 0.89
CA PHE A 265 19.76 22.54 1.82
C PHE A 265 20.40 23.69 1.07
N ALA A 266 20.44 24.86 1.69
CA ALA A 266 21.10 26.04 1.15
C ALA A 266 22.00 26.71 2.18
N SER A 267 23.14 27.23 1.71
CA SER A 267 24.13 27.97 2.51
C SER A 267 24.88 28.98 1.64
N VAL A 268 25.97 29.55 2.12
CA VAL A 268 26.87 30.38 1.32
C VAL A 268 28.32 29.91 1.43
N ASP A 269 29.09 30.13 0.37
CA ASP A 269 30.55 29.92 0.37
C ASP A 269 31.31 31.10 1.04
N GLU A 270 32.62 30.99 1.09
CA GLU A 270 33.51 32.02 1.66
C GLU A 270 33.45 33.36 0.92
N HIS A 271 33.02 33.36 -0.33
CA HIS A 271 32.83 34.54 -1.16
C HIS A 271 31.42 35.14 -1.05
N GLY A 272 30.53 34.49 -0.28
CA GLY A 272 29.13 34.89 -0.14
C GLY A 272 28.21 34.41 -1.26
N ASN A 273 28.68 33.51 -2.13
CA ASN A 273 27.84 32.91 -3.15
C ASN A 273 26.93 31.84 -2.56
N THR A 274 25.71 31.76 -3.04
CA THR A 274 24.75 30.73 -2.62
C THR A 274 25.17 29.35 -3.11
N VAL A 275 25.14 28.36 -2.21
CA VAL A 275 25.45 26.97 -2.49
C VAL A 275 24.35 26.07 -1.98
N PHE A 276 24.23 24.88 -2.57
CA PHE A 276 23.13 23.95 -2.36
C PHE A 276 23.63 22.53 -2.09
N ALA A 277 22.82 21.74 -1.39
CA ALA A 277 23.03 20.31 -1.23
C ALA A 277 21.70 19.57 -1.17
N ARG A 278 21.66 18.36 -1.75
CA ARG A 278 20.48 17.48 -1.70
C ARG A 278 20.50 16.54 -0.51
N THR A 279 21.67 16.28 0.03
CA THR A 279 21.87 15.33 1.12
C THR A 279 22.79 15.91 2.19
N PRO A 280 22.71 15.45 3.46
CA PRO A 280 23.68 15.81 4.49
C PRO A 280 25.14 15.55 4.07
N LYS A 281 25.38 14.47 3.31
CA LYS A 281 26.72 14.13 2.82
C LYS A 281 27.23 15.15 1.79
N GLU A 282 26.39 15.65 0.90
CA GLU A 282 26.76 16.73 -0.03
C GLU A 282 27.03 18.04 0.73
N ALA A 283 26.22 18.36 1.75
CA ALA A 283 26.39 19.56 2.56
C ALA A 283 27.70 19.53 3.38
N ALA A 284 28.08 18.39 3.92
CA ALA A 284 29.32 18.19 4.64
C ALA A 284 30.56 18.07 3.72
N GLY A 285 30.34 17.74 2.43
CA GLY A 285 31.39 17.51 1.43
C GLY A 285 31.58 18.70 0.48
N ILE A 286 31.24 18.45 -0.80
CA ILE A 286 31.34 19.45 -1.88
C ILE A 286 29.92 19.85 -2.29
N PRO A 287 29.45 21.03 -1.86
CA PRO A 287 28.13 21.51 -2.24
C PRO A 287 28.10 21.97 -3.72
N LEU A 288 26.90 22.06 -4.25
CA LEU A 288 26.61 22.51 -5.61
C LEU A 288 26.58 24.03 -5.66
N GLY A 289 27.33 24.63 -6.55
CA GLY A 289 27.18 26.06 -6.87
C GLY A 289 25.90 26.32 -7.69
N MET A 290 25.61 27.62 -7.93
CA MET A 290 24.44 28.04 -8.72
C MET A 290 24.41 27.41 -10.12
N GLN A 291 25.55 27.28 -10.79
CA GLN A 291 25.60 26.67 -12.11
C GLN A 291 25.41 25.15 -12.04
N ASP A 292 26.01 24.51 -11.04
CA ASP A 292 25.93 23.06 -10.89
C ASP A 292 24.49 22.61 -10.64
N ILE A 293 23.74 23.31 -9.76
CA ILE A 293 22.35 22.96 -9.47
C ILE A 293 21.44 23.16 -10.71
N LYS A 294 21.73 24.17 -11.53
CA LYS A 294 20.97 24.44 -12.76
C LYS A 294 21.21 23.41 -13.87
N THR A 295 22.32 22.68 -13.83
CA THR A 295 22.71 21.72 -14.87
C THR A 295 22.64 20.27 -14.42
N LYS A 296 22.43 20.01 -13.12
CA LYS A 296 22.46 18.64 -12.55
C LYS A 296 21.41 17.71 -13.14
N TRP A 297 20.26 18.22 -13.59
CA TRP A 297 19.13 17.42 -14.07
C TRP A 297 18.75 17.71 -15.53
N LEU A 298 19.74 17.89 -16.42
CA LEU A 298 19.48 18.15 -17.84
C LEU A 298 18.63 17.08 -18.53
N ASP A 299 18.72 15.82 -18.07
CA ASP A 299 17.92 14.69 -18.58
C ASP A 299 16.48 14.66 -18.03
N SER A 300 16.13 15.57 -17.12
CA SER A 300 14.81 15.67 -16.48
C SER A 300 14.32 17.12 -16.46
N PRO A 301 13.78 17.64 -17.57
CA PRO A 301 13.49 19.08 -17.73
C PRO A 301 12.60 19.69 -16.65
N THR A 302 11.59 18.96 -16.17
CA THR A 302 10.69 19.45 -15.12
C THR A 302 11.39 19.57 -13.77
N VAL A 303 12.24 18.58 -13.43
CA VAL A 303 13.07 18.62 -12.22
C VAL A 303 14.10 19.73 -12.30
N GLN A 304 14.74 19.89 -13.46
CA GLN A 304 15.69 20.99 -13.72
C GLN A 304 15.01 22.35 -13.56
N HIS A 305 13.80 22.54 -14.12
CA HIS A 305 13.01 23.77 -13.97
C HIS A 305 12.75 24.09 -12.49
N ALA A 306 12.26 23.12 -11.72
CA ALA A 306 11.98 23.29 -10.29
C ALA A 306 13.21 23.74 -9.51
N PHE A 307 14.36 23.05 -9.67
CA PHE A 307 15.59 23.41 -8.94
C PHE A 307 16.26 24.67 -9.45
N THR A 308 16.15 25.01 -10.72
CA THR A 308 16.64 26.30 -11.26
C THR A 308 15.89 27.46 -10.62
N ASN A 309 14.56 27.42 -10.63
CA ASN A 309 13.71 28.47 -10.07
C ASN A 309 13.87 28.56 -8.52
N ALA A 310 14.02 27.40 -7.88
CA ALA A 310 14.32 27.35 -6.44
C ALA A 310 15.66 28.04 -6.13
N ALA A 311 16.72 27.72 -6.87
CA ALA A 311 18.04 28.30 -6.69
C ALA A 311 18.04 29.83 -6.89
N ASP A 312 17.36 30.31 -7.93
CA ASP A 312 17.22 31.75 -8.19
C ASP A 312 16.44 32.45 -7.07
N THR A 313 15.37 31.83 -6.55
CA THR A 313 14.58 32.35 -5.42
C THR A 313 15.40 32.41 -4.13
N VAL A 314 16.07 31.31 -3.77
CA VAL A 314 16.91 31.24 -2.56
C VAL A 314 18.05 32.25 -2.64
N ASN A 315 18.72 32.36 -3.80
CA ASN A 315 19.77 33.34 -4.02
C ASN A 315 19.27 34.78 -3.82
N ALA A 316 18.10 35.12 -4.36
CA ALA A 316 17.50 36.44 -4.18
C ALA A 316 17.19 36.75 -2.70
N VAL A 317 16.75 35.76 -1.92
CA VAL A 317 16.53 35.88 -0.47
C VAL A 317 17.87 36.08 0.25
N PHE A 318 18.88 35.29 -0.06
CA PHE A 318 20.19 35.36 0.63
C PHE A 318 20.94 36.65 0.37
N GLN A 319 20.75 37.29 -0.78
CA GLN A 319 21.28 38.64 -1.07
C GLN A 319 20.75 39.72 -0.09
N ASN A 320 19.58 39.47 0.53
CA ASN A 320 19.01 40.36 1.53
C ASN A 320 19.37 39.98 2.98
N VAL A 321 20.12 38.88 3.19
CA VAL A 321 20.62 38.49 4.54
C VAL A 321 21.79 39.39 4.93
N PRO A 322 21.73 40.13 6.05
CA PRO A 322 22.82 40.97 6.46
C PRO A 322 24.12 40.19 6.70
N GLN A 323 25.22 40.60 6.05
CA GLN A 323 26.53 39.93 6.15
C GLN A 323 26.42 38.40 5.98
N ALA A 324 25.82 37.96 4.88
CA ALA A 324 25.45 36.55 4.63
C ALA A 324 26.61 35.57 4.93
N ALA A 325 27.85 35.84 4.49
CA ALA A 325 28.99 34.97 4.78
C ALA A 325 29.24 34.79 6.29
N LYS A 326 29.10 35.85 7.07
CA LYS A 326 29.23 35.79 8.54
C LYS A 326 28.02 35.11 9.17
N PHE A 327 26.82 35.38 8.67
CA PHE A 327 25.58 34.79 9.16
C PHE A 327 25.56 33.26 8.98
N PHE A 328 26.00 32.75 7.85
CA PHE A 328 26.08 31.32 7.56
C PHE A 328 27.35 30.64 8.09
N ASN A 329 28.24 31.38 8.83
CA ASN A 329 29.55 30.86 9.27
C ASN A 329 30.32 30.22 8.10
N ALA A 330 30.45 30.99 7.01
CA ALA A 330 31.12 30.51 5.79
C ALA A 330 32.55 30.00 6.06
N PRO A 331 33.04 28.97 5.31
CA PRO A 331 32.28 28.25 4.32
C PRO A 331 31.45 27.12 4.93
N TYR A 332 30.17 27.02 4.54
CA TYR A 332 29.20 25.92 4.67
C TYR A 332 28.94 25.38 6.09
N LYS A 333 29.26 26.09 7.17
CA LYS A 333 29.08 25.55 8.53
C LYS A 333 27.63 25.65 9.05
N LYS A 334 26.81 26.50 8.43
CA LYS A 334 25.40 26.64 8.74
C LYS A 334 24.58 26.49 7.48
N TRP A 335 23.54 25.72 7.54
CA TRP A 335 22.63 25.40 6.46
C TRP A 335 21.19 25.71 6.82
N VAL A 336 20.37 26.14 5.90
CA VAL A 336 18.92 26.14 6.05
C VAL A 336 18.36 24.99 5.26
N ASN A 337 17.51 24.20 5.91
CA ASN A 337 16.73 23.16 5.29
C ASN A 337 15.44 23.76 4.73
N LEU A 338 15.07 23.38 3.53
CA LEU A 338 13.89 23.91 2.83
C LEU A 338 13.25 22.87 1.92
N GLU A 339 11.98 23.07 1.63
CA GLU A 339 11.21 22.29 0.68
C GLU A 339 10.94 23.11 -0.58
N VAL A 340 11.21 22.50 -1.73
CA VAL A 340 10.90 23.03 -3.06
C VAL A 340 9.57 22.44 -3.51
N ILE A 341 8.57 23.28 -3.62
CA ILE A 341 7.23 22.96 -4.15
C ILE A 341 7.11 23.59 -5.50
N ASP A 342 6.86 22.77 -6.52
CA ASP A 342 6.64 23.25 -7.88
C ASP A 342 5.33 22.69 -8.43
N THR A 343 4.48 23.55 -8.94
CA THR A 343 3.17 23.19 -9.51
C THR A 343 3.27 22.33 -10.77
N GLU A 344 4.39 22.42 -11.48
CA GLU A 344 4.66 21.63 -12.70
C GLU A 344 5.38 20.32 -12.40
N ASN A 345 6.11 20.24 -11.29
CA ASN A 345 6.89 19.07 -10.88
C ASN A 345 6.57 18.65 -9.43
N PHE A 346 5.30 18.38 -9.14
CA PHE A 346 4.88 17.88 -7.84
C PHE A 346 5.09 16.36 -7.73
N ASN A 347 5.30 15.86 -6.52
CA ASN A 347 5.45 14.43 -6.25
C ASN A 347 4.10 13.71 -6.27
N VAL A 348 3.29 13.90 -5.22
CA VAL A 348 1.97 13.29 -5.05
C VAL A 348 0.90 14.35 -4.94
N ILE A 349 1.10 15.34 -4.04
CA ILE A 349 0.11 16.38 -3.79
C ILE A 349 0.29 17.54 -4.78
N PRO A 350 -0.70 17.82 -5.64
CA PRO A 350 -0.64 18.98 -6.53
C PRO A 350 -0.94 20.26 -5.75
N TYR A 351 0.07 21.09 -5.58
CA TYR A 351 -0.07 22.43 -4.98
C TYR A 351 -0.52 23.45 -6.01
N VAL A 352 -1.16 24.52 -5.54
CA VAL A 352 -1.68 25.61 -6.39
C VAL A 352 -0.66 26.71 -6.63
N GLU A 353 0.40 26.79 -5.84
CA GLU A 353 1.43 27.84 -5.93
C GLU A 353 2.82 27.25 -5.74
N SER A 354 3.74 27.55 -6.66
CA SER A 354 5.15 27.17 -6.52
C SER A 354 5.80 27.96 -5.39
N THR A 355 6.38 27.27 -4.41
CA THR A 355 6.82 27.87 -3.15
C THR A 355 8.14 27.26 -2.66
N ILE A 356 9.01 28.10 -2.10
CA ILE A 356 10.14 27.69 -1.27
C ILE A 356 9.73 27.87 0.18
N SER A 357 9.65 26.77 0.92
CA SER A 357 9.30 26.77 2.33
C SER A 357 10.52 26.44 3.18
N PHE A 358 11.02 27.40 3.93
CA PHE A 358 12.17 27.23 4.82
C PHE A 358 11.73 26.62 6.15
N HIS A 359 12.34 25.52 6.56
CA HIS A 359 11.95 24.76 7.75
C HIS A 359 12.76 25.14 8.99
N GLU A 360 14.08 24.95 8.93
CA GLU A 360 14.95 25.12 10.09
C GLU A 360 16.40 25.30 9.67
N PHE A 361 17.20 25.91 10.58
CA PHE A 361 18.64 25.93 10.43
C PHE A 361 19.30 24.71 11.06
N LYS A 362 20.31 24.21 10.36
CA LYS A 362 21.21 23.13 10.78
C LYS A 362 22.64 23.63 10.79
N LYS A 363 23.50 23.01 11.59
CA LYS A 363 24.94 23.25 11.57
C LYS A 363 25.69 21.95 11.36
N ILE A 364 26.93 22.07 10.85
CA ILE A 364 27.86 20.94 10.79
C ILE A 364 28.65 20.96 12.10
N ASP A 365 28.60 19.86 12.84
CA ASP A 365 29.32 19.69 14.10
C ASP A 365 30.83 19.35 13.89
N GLU A 366 31.54 19.11 14.98
CA GLU A 366 32.97 18.77 14.96
C GLU A 366 33.26 17.42 14.31
N ASN A 367 32.27 16.53 14.23
CA ASN A 367 32.37 15.22 13.59
C ASN A 367 32.02 15.27 12.10
N GLY A 368 31.58 16.43 11.58
CA GLY A 368 31.12 16.61 10.21
C GLY A 368 29.67 16.16 9.99
N GLU A 369 28.90 16.01 11.07
CA GLU A 369 27.48 15.63 10.98
C GLU A 369 26.59 16.88 11.00
N ILE A 370 25.45 16.78 10.28
CA ILE A 370 24.44 17.84 10.29
C ILE A 370 23.52 17.67 11.49
N VAL A 371 23.57 18.63 12.40
CA VAL A 371 22.80 18.67 13.63
C VAL A 371 21.91 19.93 13.69
N PRO A 372 20.82 19.97 14.49
CA PRO A 372 20.03 21.17 14.69
C PRO A 372 20.88 22.36 15.17
N ASP A 373 20.57 23.57 14.69
CA ASP A 373 21.19 24.81 15.18
C ASP A 373 20.43 25.31 16.42
N GLU A 374 21.12 25.45 17.56
CA GLU A 374 20.56 25.98 18.81
C GLU A 374 20.04 27.41 18.70
N ASN A 375 20.47 28.17 17.69
CA ASN A 375 20.02 29.52 17.39
C ASN A 375 18.90 29.55 16.32
N ASN A 376 18.25 28.41 16.02
CA ASN A 376 17.29 28.28 14.93
C ASN A 376 16.23 29.39 14.92
N VAL A 377 15.57 29.67 16.05
CA VAL A 377 14.51 30.69 16.16
C VAL A 377 15.01 32.07 15.75
N LYS A 378 16.19 32.47 16.25
CA LYS A 378 16.83 33.74 15.92
C LYS A 378 17.21 33.82 14.45
N ASN A 379 17.78 32.74 13.92
CA ASN A 379 18.22 32.67 12.53
C ASN A 379 17.02 32.71 11.57
N MET A 380 15.92 32.03 11.92
CA MET A 380 14.68 32.09 11.16
C MET A 380 14.05 33.49 11.14
N ALA A 381 14.11 34.22 12.24
CA ALA A 381 13.63 35.62 12.28
C ALA A 381 14.46 36.54 11.35
N ILE A 382 15.79 36.34 11.27
CA ILE A 382 16.65 37.09 10.34
C ILE A 382 16.31 36.73 8.88
N LEU A 383 16.10 35.45 8.61
CA LEU A 383 15.72 34.96 7.28
C LEU A 383 14.34 35.50 6.86
N GLN A 384 13.35 35.57 7.77
CA GLN A 384 12.06 36.19 7.51
C GLN A 384 12.23 37.65 7.07
N GLY A 385 13.07 38.43 7.76
CA GLY A 385 13.39 39.80 7.38
C GLY A 385 14.07 39.93 6.00
N ALA A 386 14.78 38.91 5.55
CA ALA A 386 15.36 38.85 4.22
C ALA A 386 14.28 38.49 3.16
N ILE A 387 13.39 37.56 3.46
CA ILE A 387 12.25 37.18 2.63
C ILE A 387 11.36 38.43 2.38
N ASP A 388 11.02 39.16 3.44
CA ASP A 388 10.16 40.34 3.36
C ASP A 388 10.73 41.45 2.46
N LYS A 389 12.06 41.52 2.34
CA LYS A 389 12.80 42.47 1.48
C LYS A 389 12.97 42.00 0.04
N THR A 390 12.66 40.72 -0.24
CA THR A 390 12.91 40.17 -1.57
C THR A 390 11.77 40.55 -2.51
N ASN A 391 12.14 41.27 -3.58
CA ASN A 391 11.19 41.73 -4.59
C ASN A 391 11.01 40.68 -5.69
N LYS A 392 9.75 40.26 -5.94
CA LYS A 392 9.33 39.40 -7.04
C LYS A 392 10.23 38.15 -7.21
N PRO A 393 10.33 37.31 -6.20
CA PRO A 393 11.03 36.04 -6.34
C PRO A 393 10.32 35.18 -7.40
N VAL A 394 11.06 34.25 -8.04
CA VAL A 394 10.50 33.34 -9.07
C VAL A 394 9.44 32.43 -8.46
N PHE A 395 9.78 31.81 -7.31
CA PHE A 395 8.81 31.10 -6.46
C PHE A 395 8.49 31.96 -5.23
N LYS A 396 7.30 31.80 -4.68
CA LYS A 396 7.00 32.38 -3.39
C LYS A 396 7.99 31.87 -2.34
N ALA A 397 8.56 32.74 -1.54
CA ALA A 397 9.43 32.37 -0.42
C ALA A 397 8.71 32.59 0.90
N GLN A 398 8.75 31.61 1.79
CA GLN A 398 8.15 31.71 3.11
C GLN A 398 8.88 30.83 4.13
N ILE A 399 8.77 31.16 5.40
CA ILE A 399 9.06 30.23 6.48
C ILE A 399 7.86 29.29 6.61
N THR A 400 8.11 28.01 6.84
CA THR A 400 7.01 27.05 7.10
C THR A 400 6.17 27.54 8.29
N PRO A 401 4.89 27.85 8.06
CA PRO A 401 4.07 28.45 9.10
C PRO A 401 3.72 27.44 10.19
N SER A 402 3.75 27.88 11.45
CA SER A 402 3.12 27.12 12.52
C SER A 402 1.60 27.18 12.36
N LEU A 403 0.97 26.02 12.43
CA LEU A 403 -0.47 25.87 12.28
C LEU A 403 -1.16 26.04 13.63
N ILE A 404 -2.31 26.72 13.61
CA ILE A 404 -3.15 26.84 14.80
C ILE A 404 -4.05 25.62 14.87
N PHE A 405 -3.84 24.81 15.89
CA PHE A 405 -4.66 23.64 16.13
C PHE A 405 -5.67 23.91 17.26
N LYS A 406 -6.95 23.69 16.97
CA LYS A 406 -8.03 23.95 17.94
C LYS A 406 -8.66 22.62 18.37
N LYS A 407 -9.26 22.64 19.58
CA LYS A 407 -10.09 21.52 20.05
C LYS A 407 -11.13 21.15 18.98
N ILE A 408 -11.18 19.86 18.65
CA ILE A 408 -12.13 19.32 17.66
C ILE A 408 -13.49 19.15 18.32
N GLU A 409 -14.55 19.51 17.60
CA GLU A 409 -15.91 19.31 18.06
C GLU A 409 -16.20 17.81 18.29
N GLN A 410 -16.83 17.47 19.42
CA GLN A 410 -17.02 16.08 19.88
C GLN A 410 -15.71 15.29 20.02
N GLY A 411 -14.59 15.96 20.28
CA GLY A 411 -13.24 15.38 20.29
C GLY A 411 -13.09 14.19 21.22
N GLU A 412 -13.70 14.23 22.41
CA GLU A 412 -13.62 13.11 23.37
C GLU A 412 -14.31 11.83 22.84
N GLN A 413 -15.47 11.96 22.19
CA GLN A 413 -16.19 10.83 21.60
C GLN A 413 -15.42 10.26 20.40
N LYS A 414 -14.82 11.14 19.59
CA LYS A 414 -13.99 10.75 18.45
C LYS A 414 -12.72 10.07 18.91
N ALA A 415 -11.99 10.63 19.89
CA ALA A 415 -10.80 10.02 20.48
C ALA A 415 -11.10 8.61 21.00
N LYS A 416 -12.23 8.45 21.72
CA LYS A 416 -12.66 7.16 22.25
C LYS A 416 -12.77 6.07 21.17
N LYS A 417 -13.28 6.38 19.98
CA LYS A 417 -13.39 5.45 18.86
C LYS A 417 -12.03 4.85 18.47
N TYR A 418 -10.96 5.65 18.44
CA TYR A 418 -9.60 5.20 18.13
C TYR A 418 -8.97 4.45 19.29
N ILE A 419 -9.20 4.91 20.53
CA ILE A 419 -8.73 4.25 21.74
C ILE A 419 -9.36 2.85 21.85
N ASP A 420 -10.67 2.71 21.64
CA ASP A 420 -11.36 1.41 21.67
C ASP A 420 -10.81 0.44 20.57
N ARG A 421 -10.27 0.97 19.46
CA ARG A 421 -9.58 0.13 18.46
C ARG A 421 -8.23 -0.36 18.98
N ILE A 422 -7.46 0.50 19.66
CA ILE A 422 -6.20 0.10 20.31
C ILE A 422 -6.48 -0.98 21.35
N ASP A 423 -7.51 -0.81 22.19
CA ASP A 423 -7.89 -1.80 23.21
C ASP A 423 -8.18 -3.17 22.59
N ARG A 424 -8.92 -3.21 21.49
CA ARG A 424 -9.18 -4.46 20.76
C ARG A 424 -7.90 -5.09 20.19
N MET A 425 -6.96 -4.29 19.73
CA MET A 425 -5.67 -4.78 19.22
C MET A 425 -4.85 -5.41 20.36
N LEU A 426 -4.74 -4.73 21.49
CA LEU A 426 -4.01 -5.23 22.67
C LEU A 426 -4.63 -6.51 23.21
N ASN A 427 -5.96 -6.57 23.28
CA ASN A 427 -6.67 -7.78 23.74
C ASN A 427 -6.41 -9.00 22.83
N LYS A 428 -6.21 -8.81 21.52
CA LYS A 428 -5.88 -9.92 20.59
C LYS A 428 -4.52 -10.55 20.89
N VAL A 429 -3.56 -9.76 21.36
CA VAL A 429 -2.19 -10.19 21.67
C VAL A 429 -1.96 -10.29 23.19
N ASN A 430 -3.00 -10.14 24.00
CA ASN A 430 -2.96 -10.20 25.48
C ASN A 430 -1.90 -9.27 26.10
N LEU A 431 -1.80 -8.04 25.60
CA LEU A 431 -0.87 -7.03 26.10
C LEU A 431 -1.61 -5.93 26.91
N PRO A 432 -1.00 -5.41 27.99
CA PRO A 432 -1.51 -4.28 28.75
C PRO A 432 -1.19 -2.93 28.07
N ASP A 433 -1.79 -1.84 28.55
CA ASP A 433 -1.60 -0.48 28.04
C ASP A 433 -0.18 0.06 28.18
N ASP A 434 0.57 -0.39 29.16
CA ASP A 434 1.98 -0.03 29.39
C ASP A 434 2.96 -0.86 28.55
N ALA A 435 2.46 -1.80 27.75
CA ALA A 435 3.28 -2.47 26.74
C ALA A 435 3.74 -1.49 25.68
N THR A 436 4.99 -1.63 25.23
CA THR A 436 5.58 -0.79 24.17
C THR A 436 5.23 -1.30 22.78
N ILE A 437 5.47 -0.46 21.78
CA ILE A 437 5.37 -0.87 20.36
C ILE A 437 6.33 -2.03 20.07
N ALA A 438 7.54 -2.02 20.70
CA ALA A 438 8.46 -3.16 20.60
C ALA A 438 7.84 -4.45 21.15
N ASN A 439 7.16 -4.40 22.31
CA ASN A 439 6.46 -5.56 22.86
C ASN A 439 5.39 -6.08 21.91
N TYR A 440 4.60 -5.19 21.29
CA TYR A 440 3.57 -5.55 20.32
C TYR A 440 4.15 -6.26 19.09
N LYS A 441 5.28 -5.79 18.57
CA LYS A 441 6.01 -6.43 17.47
C LYS A 441 6.48 -7.83 17.85
N VAL A 442 7.02 -7.98 19.08
CA VAL A 442 7.50 -9.26 19.61
C VAL A 442 6.35 -10.26 19.72
N GLU A 443 5.27 -9.89 20.40
CA GLU A 443 4.12 -10.78 20.60
C GLU A 443 3.44 -11.14 19.28
N GLY A 444 3.33 -10.19 18.36
CA GLY A 444 2.81 -10.44 17.01
C GLY A 444 3.66 -11.46 16.24
N LEU A 445 5.00 -11.40 16.38
CA LEU A 445 5.91 -12.38 15.78
C LEU A 445 5.79 -13.76 16.45
N CYS A 446 5.73 -13.79 17.79
CA CYS A 446 5.55 -15.02 18.55
C CYS A 446 4.26 -15.74 18.17
N LEU A 447 3.14 -15.02 18.12
CA LEU A 447 1.85 -15.55 17.68
C LEU A 447 1.90 -16.09 16.24
N HIS A 448 2.59 -15.38 15.34
CA HIS A 448 2.77 -15.86 13.97
C HIS A 448 3.53 -17.18 13.93
N ILE A 449 4.61 -17.31 14.71
CA ILE A 449 5.45 -18.51 14.77
C ILE A 449 4.68 -19.67 15.41
N GLU A 450 3.96 -19.43 16.51
CA GLU A 450 3.15 -20.44 17.22
C GLU A 450 2.05 -21.02 16.33
N ASN A 451 1.44 -20.18 15.49
CA ASN A 451 0.41 -20.62 14.55
C ASN A 451 0.98 -21.23 13.26
N SER A 452 2.30 -21.22 13.07
CA SER A 452 2.95 -21.76 11.87
C SER A 452 3.37 -23.21 12.08
N SER A 453 2.78 -24.13 11.33
CA SER A 453 3.19 -25.53 11.33
C SER A 453 4.63 -25.76 10.84
N LYS A 454 5.16 -24.82 10.05
CA LYS A 454 6.51 -24.90 9.47
C LYS A 454 7.59 -24.33 10.41
N LEU A 455 7.24 -23.41 11.30
CA LEU A 455 8.16 -22.69 12.17
C LEU A 455 8.13 -23.16 13.64
N GLY A 456 7.37 -24.19 13.94
CA GLY A 456 7.21 -24.72 15.30
C GLY A 456 8.50 -25.20 15.98
N PHE A 457 9.60 -25.36 15.23
CA PHE A 457 10.93 -25.63 15.78
C PHE A 457 11.66 -24.36 16.27
N LEU A 458 11.14 -23.16 15.95
CA LEU A 458 11.68 -21.90 16.43
C LEU A 458 11.23 -21.67 17.87
N SER A 459 12.14 -21.84 18.80
CA SER A 459 11.91 -21.62 20.23
C SER A 459 13.21 -21.14 20.89
N GLY A 460 13.12 -20.69 22.15
CA GLY A 460 14.28 -20.32 22.95
C GLY A 460 15.22 -19.33 22.27
N ASP A 461 16.53 -19.59 22.34
CA ASP A 461 17.58 -18.68 21.88
C ASP A 461 17.48 -18.33 20.40
N LEU A 462 16.99 -19.23 19.55
CA LEU A 462 16.89 -18.96 18.11
C LEU A 462 15.81 -17.91 17.82
N LEU A 463 14.69 -17.99 18.52
CA LEU A 463 13.64 -16.98 18.44
C LEU A 463 14.13 -15.63 19.00
N ASP A 464 14.87 -15.63 20.12
CA ASP A 464 15.46 -14.42 20.69
C ASP A 464 16.45 -13.75 19.72
N ILE A 465 17.30 -14.52 19.04
CA ILE A 465 18.22 -14.01 18.02
C ILE A 465 17.44 -13.32 16.87
N LEU A 466 16.33 -13.92 16.43
CA LEU A 466 15.48 -13.30 15.39
C LEU A 466 14.84 -12.01 15.89
N ILE A 467 14.29 -12.00 17.10
CA ILE A 467 13.69 -10.82 17.74
C ILE A 467 14.72 -9.69 17.81
N ARG A 468 15.90 -9.95 18.38
CA ARG A 468 16.96 -8.95 18.52
C ARG A 468 17.36 -8.36 17.17
N LYS A 469 17.60 -9.19 16.18
CA LYS A 469 18.02 -8.73 14.87
C LYS A 469 16.95 -7.94 14.13
N TRP A 470 15.73 -8.43 14.10
CA TRP A 470 14.69 -7.89 13.21
C TRP A 470 13.82 -6.82 13.86
N ILE A 471 13.53 -6.94 15.16
CA ILE A 471 12.74 -5.97 15.89
C ILE A 471 13.63 -4.87 16.44
N PHE A 472 14.68 -5.24 17.20
CA PHE A 472 15.57 -4.27 17.84
C PHE A 472 16.72 -3.80 16.94
N LYS A 473 16.81 -4.29 15.71
CA LYS A 473 17.82 -3.92 14.69
C LYS A 473 19.26 -4.03 15.20
N GLU A 474 19.51 -4.90 16.15
CA GLU A 474 20.84 -5.14 16.68
C GLU A 474 21.77 -5.62 15.58
N LYS A 475 23.00 -5.11 15.53
CA LYS A 475 24.07 -5.59 14.65
C LYS A 475 24.56 -6.93 15.17
N THR A 476 23.87 -8.00 14.85
CA THR A 476 24.36 -9.36 15.10
C THR A 476 25.24 -9.81 13.94
N ASP A 477 26.31 -10.54 14.24
CA ASP A 477 27.12 -11.24 13.25
C ASP A 477 26.23 -12.09 12.34
N ASN A 478 26.74 -12.44 11.18
CA ASN A 478 26.01 -13.14 10.12
C ASN A 478 25.01 -14.18 10.69
N ILE A 479 23.74 -13.81 10.75
CA ILE A 479 22.67 -14.60 11.37
C ILE A 479 22.61 -16.02 10.78
N LEU A 480 22.86 -16.18 9.48
CA LEU A 480 22.88 -17.47 8.81
C LEU A 480 24.01 -18.37 9.34
N LYS A 481 25.14 -17.78 9.76
CA LYS A 481 26.24 -18.52 10.39
C LYS A 481 25.87 -18.96 11.81
N ILE A 482 25.20 -18.10 12.55
CA ILE A 482 24.68 -18.43 13.91
C ILE A 482 23.65 -19.56 13.80
N ILE A 483 22.69 -19.42 12.90
CA ILE A 483 21.64 -20.42 12.67
C ILE A 483 22.22 -21.77 12.31
N LYS A 484 23.20 -21.82 11.40
CA LYS A 484 23.82 -23.06 10.95
C LYS A 484 24.52 -23.83 12.08
N ASN A 485 25.02 -23.12 13.08
CA ASN A 485 25.75 -23.72 14.22
C ASN A 485 24.89 -23.80 15.48
N TYR A 486 23.61 -23.38 15.40
CA TYR A 486 22.71 -23.40 16.55
C TYR A 486 22.42 -24.82 17.02
N LYS A 487 22.50 -25.02 18.33
CA LYS A 487 22.07 -26.26 19.01
C LYS A 487 20.91 -25.93 19.92
N ASN A 488 19.83 -26.68 19.84
CA ASN A 488 18.70 -26.54 20.74
C ASN A 488 19.07 -26.98 22.17
N GLU A 489 18.13 -26.82 23.11
CA GLU A 489 18.32 -27.14 24.52
C GLU A 489 18.75 -28.61 24.75
N GLU A 490 18.38 -29.52 23.84
CA GLU A 490 18.77 -30.92 23.85
C GLU A 490 20.16 -31.17 23.21
N GLY A 491 20.84 -30.13 22.75
CA GLY A 491 22.14 -30.22 22.07
C GLY A 491 22.05 -30.66 20.60
N ARG A 492 20.83 -30.76 20.04
CA ARG A 492 20.59 -31.12 18.63
C ARG A 492 20.84 -29.91 17.71
N LEU A 493 21.61 -30.11 16.64
CA LEU A 493 21.74 -29.13 15.58
C LEU A 493 20.42 -29.02 14.79
N ILE A 494 20.15 -27.83 14.29
CA ILE A 494 19.07 -27.59 13.32
C ILE A 494 19.27 -28.48 12.09
N THR A 495 18.23 -29.14 11.62
CA THR A 495 18.31 -30.00 10.43
C THR A 495 18.50 -29.17 9.15
N LYS A 496 18.85 -29.80 8.03
CA LYS A 496 18.97 -29.11 6.75
C LYS A 496 17.63 -28.56 6.28
N GLU A 497 16.56 -29.28 6.54
CA GLU A 497 15.18 -28.93 6.20
C GLU A 497 14.73 -27.72 7.03
N GLU A 498 14.88 -27.77 8.35
CA GLU A 498 14.58 -26.67 9.28
C GLU A 498 15.40 -25.41 8.91
N TYR A 499 16.69 -25.58 8.58
CA TYR A 499 17.53 -24.47 8.12
C TYR A 499 17.01 -23.86 6.82
N ALA A 500 16.59 -24.68 5.85
CA ALA A 500 16.05 -24.20 4.58
C ALA A 500 14.76 -23.41 4.79
N VAL A 501 13.84 -23.91 5.63
CA VAL A 501 12.58 -23.23 5.99
C VAL A 501 12.87 -21.91 6.70
N LEU A 502 13.78 -21.89 7.68
CA LEU A 502 14.11 -20.66 8.40
C LEU A 502 14.79 -19.63 7.50
N LYS A 503 15.68 -20.07 6.62
CA LYS A 503 16.32 -19.17 5.65
C LYS A 503 15.30 -18.57 4.72
N ASP A 504 14.37 -19.36 4.20
CA ASP A 504 13.29 -18.90 3.33
C ASP A 504 12.40 -17.89 4.06
N PHE A 505 12.01 -18.18 5.30
CA PHE A 505 11.26 -17.27 6.15
C PHE A 505 11.97 -15.93 6.36
N ILE A 506 13.27 -15.94 6.67
CA ILE A 506 14.07 -14.71 6.88
C ILE A 506 14.20 -13.91 5.58
N ASP A 507 14.49 -14.58 4.47
CA ASP A 507 14.77 -13.91 3.20
C ASP A 507 13.50 -13.39 2.52
N ASN A 508 12.38 -14.09 2.64
CA ASN A 508 11.17 -13.85 1.86
C ASN A 508 9.95 -13.39 2.69
N ASP A 509 9.76 -13.92 3.91
CA ASP A 509 8.50 -13.74 4.66
C ASP A 509 8.58 -12.73 5.78
N MET A 510 9.72 -12.57 6.42
CA MET A 510 9.85 -11.78 7.65
C MET A 510 9.35 -10.34 7.50
N LYS A 511 9.71 -9.67 6.40
CA LYS A 511 9.22 -8.30 6.11
C LYS A 511 7.70 -8.25 5.98
N LEU A 512 7.12 -9.26 5.33
CA LEU A 512 5.68 -9.33 5.12
C LEU A 512 4.95 -9.58 6.45
N VAL A 513 5.51 -10.42 7.31
CA VAL A 513 4.99 -10.68 8.66
C VAL A 513 4.98 -9.39 9.48
N PHE A 514 6.07 -8.64 9.52
CA PHE A 514 6.11 -7.35 10.23
C PHE A 514 5.14 -6.34 9.65
N LYS A 515 5.00 -6.26 8.34
CA LYS A 515 4.02 -5.39 7.71
C LYS A 515 2.59 -5.74 8.16
N ARG A 516 2.25 -7.04 8.23
CA ARG A 516 0.93 -7.50 8.71
C ARG A 516 0.72 -7.20 10.19
N ILE A 517 1.74 -7.38 11.04
CA ILE A 517 1.66 -7.05 12.47
C ILE A 517 1.37 -5.55 12.66
N MET A 518 2.01 -4.68 11.87
CA MET A 518 1.88 -3.23 12.00
C MET A 518 0.68 -2.64 11.24
N GLU A 519 0.08 -3.37 10.30
CA GLU A 519 -1.03 -2.90 9.46
C GLU A 519 -2.23 -2.35 10.25
N PRO A 520 -2.66 -2.95 11.39
CA PRO A 520 -3.75 -2.40 12.20
C PRO A 520 -3.44 -1.02 12.77
N LEU A 521 -2.19 -0.78 13.23
CA LEU A 521 -1.74 0.52 13.72
C LEU A 521 -1.61 1.53 12.57
N ASP A 522 -0.98 1.15 11.46
CA ASP A 522 -0.86 1.96 10.26
C ASP A 522 -2.25 2.43 9.77
N SER A 523 -3.21 1.52 9.67
CA SER A 523 -4.58 1.83 9.27
C SER A 523 -5.32 2.72 10.28
N LEU A 524 -5.07 2.55 11.57
CA LEU A 524 -5.66 3.39 12.61
C LEU A 524 -5.13 4.82 12.52
N PHE A 525 -3.80 4.99 12.44
CA PHE A 525 -3.18 6.31 12.39
C PHE A 525 -3.42 7.02 11.05
N MET A 526 -3.54 6.30 9.95
CA MET A 526 -3.96 6.86 8.67
C MET A 526 -5.39 7.43 8.74
N ALA A 527 -6.33 6.70 9.34
CA ALA A 527 -7.70 7.18 9.54
C ALA A 527 -7.76 8.37 10.50
N LEU A 528 -6.98 8.33 11.59
CA LEU A 528 -6.80 9.45 12.53
C LEU A 528 -6.23 10.67 11.81
N GLY A 529 -5.19 10.50 11.00
CA GLY A 529 -4.59 11.57 10.22
C GLY A 529 -5.60 12.24 9.30
N ASN A 530 -6.40 11.48 8.56
CA ASN A 530 -7.45 12.03 7.71
C ASN A 530 -8.47 12.90 8.51
N GLU A 531 -8.86 12.45 9.71
CA GLU A 531 -9.82 13.19 10.53
C GLU A 531 -9.19 14.47 11.12
N ILE A 532 -7.95 14.40 11.59
CA ILE A 532 -7.22 15.55 12.15
C ILE A 532 -6.95 16.59 11.08
N LEU A 533 -6.45 16.20 9.90
CA LEU A 533 -6.09 17.12 8.81
C LEU A 533 -7.27 17.95 8.33
N LYS A 534 -8.49 17.41 8.32
CA LYS A 534 -9.71 18.15 7.99
C LYS A 534 -10.06 19.26 8.98
N SER A 535 -9.54 19.21 10.21
CA SER A 535 -9.83 20.17 11.26
C SER A 535 -8.81 21.30 11.39
N ILE A 536 -7.71 21.25 10.62
CA ILE A 536 -6.62 22.22 10.69
C ILE A 536 -6.82 23.31 9.62
N PRO A 537 -7.07 24.56 10.01
CA PRO A 537 -7.09 25.67 9.06
C PRO A 537 -5.65 26.09 8.68
N GLY A 538 -5.50 26.67 7.50
CA GLY A 538 -4.24 27.29 7.08
C GLY A 538 -3.22 26.35 6.43
N LEU A 539 -3.61 25.12 6.09
CA LEU A 539 -2.84 24.24 5.19
C LEU A 539 -2.70 24.88 3.80
N MET A 540 -1.60 24.64 3.10
CA MET A 540 -1.29 25.32 1.83
C MET A 540 -2.41 25.24 0.79
N ASN A 541 -3.09 24.09 0.70
CA ASN A 541 -4.19 23.88 -0.23
C ASN A 541 -5.58 24.11 0.39
N ALA A 542 -5.71 24.70 1.59
CA ALA A 542 -7.00 24.81 2.30
C ALA A 542 -8.11 25.52 1.50
N GLY A 543 -7.76 26.50 0.66
CA GLY A 543 -8.71 27.18 -0.24
C GLY A 543 -9.06 26.39 -1.51
N HIS A 544 -8.34 25.34 -1.83
CA HIS A 544 -8.38 24.59 -3.09
C HIS A 544 -8.59 23.09 -2.90
N GLU A 545 -9.00 22.66 -1.71
CA GLU A 545 -9.10 21.23 -1.36
C GLU A 545 -9.94 20.44 -2.36
N LYS A 546 -11.09 20.95 -2.79
CA LYS A 546 -11.97 20.26 -3.76
C LYS A 546 -11.30 20.08 -5.12
N GLU A 547 -10.54 21.07 -5.57
CA GLU A 547 -9.82 21.05 -6.84
C GLU A 547 -8.69 20.02 -6.80
N VAL A 548 -7.87 20.08 -5.76
CA VAL A 548 -6.75 19.14 -5.53
C VAL A 548 -7.27 17.70 -5.42
N VAL A 549 -8.29 17.45 -4.62
CA VAL A 549 -8.88 16.12 -4.46
C VAL A 549 -9.50 15.62 -5.78
N SER A 550 -10.14 16.49 -6.55
CA SER A 550 -10.69 16.10 -7.86
C SER A 550 -9.59 15.73 -8.84
N ARG A 551 -8.47 16.43 -8.82
CA ARG A 551 -7.29 16.10 -9.62
C ARG A 551 -6.69 14.75 -9.20
N LEU A 552 -6.48 14.52 -7.89
CA LEU A 552 -6.00 13.24 -7.38
C LEU A 552 -6.90 12.07 -7.82
N LYS A 553 -8.21 12.21 -7.73
CA LYS A 553 -9.17 11.18 -8.20
C LYS A 553 -9.02 10.90 -9.69
N ARG A 554 -8.84 11.92 -10.51
CA ARG A 554 -8.62 11.77 -11.95
C ARG A 554 -7.32 11.01 -12.22
N GLU A 555 -6.22 11.40 -11.58
CA GLU A 555 -4.91 10.72 -11.75
C GLU A 555 -4.95 9.26 -11.31
N ILE A 556 -5.62 8.96 -10.20
CA ILE A 556 -5.84 7.56 -9.75
C ILE A 556 -6.61 6.77 -10.80
N LYS A 557 -7.68 7.35 -11.36
CA LYS A 557 -8.49 6.68 -12.40
C LYS A 557 -7.68 6.41 -13.66
N GLU A 558 -6.93 7.40 -14.14
CA GLU A 558 -6.07 7.28 -15.33
C GLU A 558 -5.00 6.20 -15.13
N LEU A 559 -4.31 6.23 -14.00
CA LEU A 559 -3.29 5.24 -13.65
C LEU A 559 -3.87 3.82 -13.56
N THR A 560 -5.02 3.67 -12.90
CA THR A 560 -5.69 2.37 -12.76
C THR A 560 -6.11 1.81 -14.12
N SER A 561 -6.61 2.67 -15.02
CA SER A 561 -6.96 2.27 -16.39
C SER A 561 -5.74 1.88 -17.21
N ALA A 562 -4.66 2.66 -17.13
CA ALA A 562 -3.42 2.39 -17.86
C ALA A 562 -2.79 1.06 -17.45
N VAL A 563 -2.71 0.80 -16.14
CA VAL A 563 -2.17 -0.45 -15.60
C VAL A 563 -3.09 -1.65 -15.84
N GLY A 564 -4.41 -1.45 -15.85
CA GLY A 564 -5.37 -2.49 -16.20
C GLY A 564 -5.19 -3.05 -17.61
N ASN A 565 -4.60 -2.26 -18.52
CA ASN A 565 -4.32 -2.63 -19.89
C ASN A 565 -2.91 -3.20 -20.12
N THR A 566 -2.10 -3.36 -19.08
CA THR A 566 -0.75 -3.92 -19.16
C THR A 566 -0.69 -5.36 -18.65
N ASP A 567 0.33 -6.12 -19.09
CA ASP A 567 0.62 -7.46 -18.58
C ASP A 567 1.53 -7.43 -17.32
N ASP A 568 1.87 -6.23 -16.80
CA ASP A 568 2.70 -6.09 -15.61
C ASP A 568 1.90 -6.40 -14.33
N GLU A 569 1.85 -7.68 -13.97
CA GLU A 569 1.18 -8.18 -12.77
C GLU A 569 1.67 -7.51 -11.46
N LYS A 570 2.94 -7.08 -11.42
CA LYS A 570 3.52 -6.42 -10.24
C LYS A 570 2.92 -5.02 -10.02
N SER A 571 2.77 -4.26 -11.08
CA SER A 571 2.14 -2.94 -11.03
C SER A 571 0.65 -3.06 -10.71
N LYS A 572 -0.05 -4.04 -11.29
CA LYS A 572 -1.46 -4.33 -10.94
C LYS A 572 -1.60 -4.63 -9.45
N PHE A 573 -0.76 -5.51 -8.90
CA PHE A 573 -0.80 -5.85 -7.48
C PHE A 573 -0.56 -4.64 -6.57
N LYS A 574 0.43 -3.78 -6.88
CA LYS A 574 0.70 -2.56 -6.10
C LYS A 574 -0.49 -1.60 -6.10
N ILE A 575 -1.11 -1.41 -7.27
CA ILE A 575 -2.30 -0.55 -7.36
C ILE A 575 -3.45 -1.14 -6.55
N GLU A 576 -3.75 -2.43 -6.68
CA GLU A 576 -4.79 -3.11 -5.90
C GLU A 576 -4.56 -2.96 -4.39
N GLN A 577 -3.31 -3.17 -3.93
CA GLN A 577 -2.96 -3.00 -2.52
C GLN A 577 -3.17 -1.56 -2.04
N SER A 578 -2.73 -0.58 -2.83
CA SER A 578 -2.83 0.83 -2.44
C SER A 578 -4.28 1.31 -2.46
N LEU A 579 -5.08 0.88 -3.44
CA LEU A 579 -6.52 1.14 -3.49
C LEU A 579 -7.24 0.50 -2.29
N GLY A 580 -6.86 -0.72 -1.90
CA GLY A 580 -7.36 -1.38 -0.71
C GLY A 580 -7.07 -0.61 0.58
N ARG A 581 -5.88 -0.01 0.70
CA ARG A 581 -5.53 0.86 1.84
C ARG A 581 -6.32 2.17 1.83
N LEU A 582 -6.51 2.80 0.66
CA LEU A 582 -7.33 4.00 0.54
C LEU A 582 -8.79 3.75 0.94
N ALA A 583 -9.34 2.59 0.58
CA ALA A 583 -10.69 2.23 0.96
C ALA A 583 -10.89 2.09 2.48
N LYS A 584 -9.85 1.64 3.23
CA LYS A 584 -9.90 1.57 4.70
C LYS A 584 -10.11 2.93 5.38
N VAL A 585 -9.83 4.02 4.69
CA VAL A 585 -10.08 5.39 5.16
C VAL A 585 -11.29 6.03 4.47
N ASN A 586 -12.26 5.21 4.03
CA ASN A 586 -13.48 5.63 3.34
C ASN A 586 -13.20 6.48 2.09
N ASN A 587 -12.10 6.20 1.40
CA ASN A 587 -11.64 6.95 0.22
C ASN A 587 -11.47 8.45 0.46
N GLU A 588 -11.25 8.85 1.68
CA GLU A 588 -11.02 10.24 2.05
C GLU A 588 -9.61 10.65 1.62
N LEU A 589 -9.54 11.39 0.53
CA LEU A 589 -8.30 11.99 0.04
C LEU A 589 -8.10 13.35 0.70
N ASN A 590 -6.88 13.63 1.14
CA ASN A 590 -6.50 14.94 1.65
C ASN A 590 -5.73 15.73 0.59
N ALA A 591 -5.87 17.05 0.63
CA ALA A 591 -5.13 17.98 -0.21
C ALA A 591 -3.74 18.32 0.36
N THR A 592 -3.26 17.56 1.34
CA THR A 592 -1.96 17.70 2.01
C THR A 592 -1.37 16.33 2.33
N GLU A 593 -0.06 16.25 2.49
CA GLU A 593 0.61 15.02 2.93
C GLU A 593 0.28 14.71 4.40
N GLY A 594 0.40 15.69 5.29
CA GLY A 594 0.23 15.51 6.71
C GLY A 594 0.66 16.69 7.54
N ILE A 595 0.90 16.43 8.81
CA ILE A 595 1.47 17.38 9.77
C ILE A 595 2.70 16.80 10.47
N VAL A 596 3.54 17.70 10.96
CA VAL A 596 4.69 17.44 11.82
C VAL A 596 4.47 18.13 13.15
N PHE A 597 4.81 17.46 14.25
CA PHE A 597 4.67 17.98 15.60
C PHE A 597 5.65 17.29 16.55
N ASP A 598 5.85 17.90 17.73
CA ASP A 598 6.65 17.31 18.79
C ASP A 598 5.76 16.66 19.86
N PHE A 599 6.10 15.43 20.27
CA PHE A 599 5.41 14.72 21.34
C PHE A 599 6.42 13.90 22.15
N LYS A 600 6.46 14.13 23.46
CA LYS A 600 7.39 13.49 24.41
C LYS A 600 8.87 13.51 23.95
N GLY A 601 9.29 14.61 23.33
CA GLY A 601 10.66 14.80 22.85
C GLY A 601 10.97 14.18 21.48
N HIS A 602 10.00 13.57 20.82
CA HIS A 602 10.13 13.03 19.47
C HIS A 602 9.45 13.95 18.46
N LYS A 603 10.14 14.23 17.35
CA LYS A 603 9.54 14.91 16.19
C LYS A 603 8.86 13.88 15.31
N LEU A 604 7.55 13.94 15.23
CA LEU A 604 6.69 12.94 14.61
C LEU A 604 5.93 13.50 13.42
N LYS A 605 5.55 12.59 12.50
CA LYS A 605 4.61 12.90 11.42
C LYS A 605 3.27 12.16 11.63
N LEU A 606 2.19 12.83 11.26
CA LEU A 606 0.87 12.21 11.11
C LEU A 606 0.38 12.46 9.69
N THR A 607 0.28 11.39 8.91
CA THR A 607 -0.19 11.44 7.52
C THR A 607 -1.55 10.76 7.41
N GLY A 608 -2.38 11.24 6.47
CA GLY A 608 -3.65 10.61 6.16
C GLY A 608 -3.52 9.62 5.01
N SER A 609 -4.31 9.83 3.96
CA SER A 609 -4.31 9.00 2.75
C SER A 609 -3.05 9.11 1.87
N PHE A 610 -2.05 9.85 2.31
CA PHE A 610 -0.84 10.12 1.51
C PHE A 610 -0.02 8.86 1.20
N ALA A 611 0.27 8.01 2.18
CA ALA A 611 1.13 6.85 1.97
C ALA A 611 0.62 5.90 0.85
N PRO A 612 -0.67 5.48 0.82
CA PRO A 612 -1.18 4.71 -0.31
C PRO A 612 -1.24 5.51 -1.62
N LEU A 613 -1.45 6.84 -1.58
CA LEU A 613 -1.35 7.70 -2.76
C LEU A 613 0.07 7.71 -3.33
N ASN A 614 1.08 7.87 -2.46
CA ASN A 614 2.48 7.84 -2.86
C ASN A 614 2.86 6.50 -3.52
N GLN A 615 2.37 5.38 -2.99
CA GLN A 615 2.57 4.08 -3.62
C GLN A 615 1.92 3.99 -5.00
N LEU A 616 0.73 4.54 -5.18
CA LEU A 616 0.05 4.59 -6.48
C LEU A 616 0.84 5.45 -7.48
N MET A 617 1.23 6.66 -7.09
CA MET A 617 1.99 7.57 -7.96
C MET A 617 3.39 7.02 -8.27
N GLY A 618 4.01 6.29 -7.36
CA GLY A 618 5.27 5.59 -7.60
C GLY A 618 5.22 4.55 -8.72
N VAL A 619 4.05 3.93 -8.97
CA VAL A 619 3.86 3.05 -10.13
C VAL A 619 3.92 3.85 -11.44
N ARG A 620 3.38 5.08 -11.47
CA ARG A 620 3.42 5.98 -12.64
C ARG A 620 4.86 6.27 -13.08
N PHE A 621 5.75 6.59 -12.14
CA PHE A 621 7.15 6.87 -12.46
C PHE A 621 7.89 5.70 -13.13
N LYS A 622 7.42 4.47 -12.93
CA LYS A 622 7.94 3.29 -13.60
C LYS A 622 7.57 3.26 -15.08
N PHE A 623 6.36 3.71 -15.43
CA PHE A 623 5.87 3.77 -16.81
C PHE A 623 6.38 4.99 -17.58
N ASP A 624 6.68 6.08 -16.90
CA ASP A 624 7.17 7.32 -17.52
C ASP A 624 8.66 7.24 -17.92
N LYS A 625 9.40 6.17 -17.59
CA LYS A 625 10.79 5.97 -18.02
C LYS A 625 10.84 5.51 -19.48
N PRO A 626 11.70 6.12 -20.32
CA PRO A 626 11.80 5.83 -21.76
C PRO A 626 12.09 4.36 -22.09
N ASP A 627 12.83 3.66 -21.24
CA ASP A 627 13.25 2.27 -21.47
C ASP A 627 12.14 1.22 -21.18
N ASN A 628 10.99 1.64 -20.67
CA ASN A 628 9.88 0.76 -20.30
C ASN A 628 8.60 1.02 -21.11
N VAL A 629 8.67 1.82 -22.18
CA VAL A 629 7.53 2.04 -23.07
C VAL A 629 7.38 0.81 -23.96
N ALA A 630 6.67 -0.21 -23.47
CA ALA A 630 5.96 -1.10 -24.40
C ALA A 630 5.00 -0.22 -25.21
N GLU A 631 5.00 -0.35 -26.51
CA GLU A 631 4.41 0.54 -27.55
C GLU A 631 2.92 0.94 -27.38
N SER A 632 2.27 0.76 -26.23
CA SER A 632 0.81 0.88 -26.08
C SER A 632 0.28 1.67 -24.90
N VAL A 633 1.10 2.22 -23.98
CA VAL A 633 0.58 2.95 -22.82
C VAL A 633 1.08 4.37 -22.78
N VAL A 634 0.32 5.29 -23.34
CA VAL A 634 0.52 6.75 -23.19
C VAL A 634 -0.23 7.18 -21.92
N ILE A 635 0.50 7.41 -20.83
CA ILE A 635 -0.06 8.08 -19.66
C ILE A 635 0.02 9.59 -19.92
N PRO A 636 -1.09 10.35 -19.82
CA PRO A 636 -1.06 11.79 -20.05
C PRO A 636 -0.05 12.49 -19.13
N ARG A 637 0.67 13.45 -19.68
CA ARG A 637 1.60 14.30 -18.90
C ARG A 637 0.81 15.08 -17.83
N ARG A 638 1.44 15.31 -16.68
CA ARG A 638 0.89 16.13 -15.61
C ARG A 638 0.62 17.55 -16.11
N SER A 639 -0.60 18.03 -15.97
CA SER A 639 -0.98 19.41 -16.30
C SER A 639 -1.04 20.27 -15.03
N PRO A 640 -0.72 21.58 -15.11
CA PRO A 640 -0.93 22.52 -13.99
C PRO A 640 -2.38 22.54 -13.52
N ILE A 641 -2.60 22.94 -12.26
CA ILE A 641 -3.95 23.04 -11.68
C ILE A 641 -4.81 24.10 -12.37
N ASN A 642 -4.21 25.09 -13.02
CA ASN A 642 -4.85 26.28 -13.57
C ASN A 642 -5.23 26.19 -15.07
N GLU A 643 -5.46 25.00 -15.62
CA GLU A 643 -6.08 24.84 -16.95
C GLU A 643 -7.51 24.31 -16.87
#